data_5a486543ce008eb3653fcfd7e42c7020
#
_entry.id   5a486543ce008eb3653fcfd7e42c7020
#
_cell.length_a   1.000
_cell.length_b   1.000
_cell.length_c   1.000
_cell.angle_alpha   90.00
_cell.angle_beta   90.00
_cell.angle_gamma   90.00
#
_symmetry.space_group_name_H-M   'P 1'
#
loop_
_entity.id
_entity.type
_entity.pdbx_description
1 polymer ?
#
loop_
_entity_poly.entity_id
_entity_poly.type
_entity_poly.pdbx_seq_one_letter_code
_entity_poly.pdbx_strand_id
1 'polypeptide(L)'
;MRLPLHNFLQHTAGGLAVLAVLLLAVVFTGAWHLTQGTSGAGLADLWRLLGGAEETVGGVPIADVLVGSRLPRLFAGVAVGFALGVAGALLQSVTRNALASPDTLAVTAGSYFALTAVAAFGLSVPLWASGTVAFAGGVLAAAVVLGLAGRSVGSGTTRLILAGSAIAMALDAGTAMLLILFKENTTGLFAWGSGSLAQLNLDASVRAAPVIIAMLCVALLLCRRLDVLKLGDDTASSLGVPVASTRVLAVLCAVLLTSISVTLAGPIAFVGLGAPVLARLLAGRAPVLGRHLFLLPVSGLLGALLILLADAGLRGLLGAEGASSIPTGVPTALLGAVLIVVLAMRMRDSGPISMPPQGRLSVRTRRRFLAAVAVSAALLAGAVLLGLLAGSLWLRTGDLALWLNGSAPDLIGRALDDRFPRVAAAVLAGAALGLAGCVVQGTVRNPLAEPGILGITAGAGLGAVTVVTSNIGGGRPVLITMAVLMGLATFALIALLAWRGGLLPDRFVLVGIGCGYGLSSLTTFLLLRADPWNTPRILTWLSGTTYGRTVPDVVPVAVGLALAVPLVFGLRRQLDLLAVDDDTPRILGVRLERSRLLLLGAAAVLASLSVVAIGAVGFVGLVAPHLARFIAGARHSRLILLSMLLGALLVSVADTLGRTLIAPAQIPAGLMIALIGAPYFVWLLRRSRG
;
A
#
# COMPACT_ATOMS: atom_id res chain seq x y z
N MET A 1 15.41 -8.91 -44.85
CA MET A 1 16.59 -8.22 -44.35
C MET A 1 17.25 -9.12 -43.30
N ARG A 2 18.29 -9.91 -43.69
CA ARG A 2 19.00 -10.84 -42.81
C ARG A 2 19.98 -10.00 -41.96
N LEU A 3 19.67 -9.77 -40.68
CA LEU A 3 20.67 -9.27 -39.74
C LEU A 3 21.84 -10.28 -39.77
N PRO A 4 23.10 -9.87 -39.87
CA PRO A 4 24.24 -10.78 -39.92
C PRO A 4 24.25 -11.62 -38.63
N LEU A 5 24.34 -12.93 -38.79
CA LEU A 5 24.40 -13.92 -37.70
C LEU A 5 25.39 -13.51 -36.59
N HIS A 6 26.46 -12.82 -36.97
CA HIS A 6 27.49 -12.31 -36.07
C HIS A 6 26.97 -11.31 -35.03
N ASN A 7 26.10 -10.33 -35.41
CA ASN A 7 25.50 -9.39 -34.48
C ASN A 7 24.49 -10.07 -33.54
N PHE A 8 23.75 -11.08 -34.02
CA PHE A 8 22.84 -11.86 -33.20
C PHE A 8 23.58 -12.65 -32.12
N LEU A 9 24.69 -13.30 -32.46
CA LEU A 9 25.53 -14.06 -31.54
C LEU A 9 26.21 -13.15 -30.50
N GLN A 10 26.71 -11.99 -30.89
CA GLN A 10 27.30 -11.01 -29.96
C GLN A 10 26.28 -10.44 -28.97
N HIS A 11 25.06 -10.15 -29.41
CA HIS A 11 24.00 -9.67 -28.51
C HIS A 11 23.54 -10.76 -27.54
N THR A 12 23.40 -12.01 -27.96
CA THR A 12 23.04 -13.11 -27.06
C THR A 12 24.14 -13.41 -26.05
N ALA A 13 25.42 -13.37 -26.46
CA ALA A 13 26.56 -13.52 -25.56
C ALA A 13 26.57 -12.45 -24.44
N GLY A 14 26.24 -11.19 -24.77
CA GLY A 14 26.10 -10.12 -23.78
C GLY A 14 25.00 -10.39 -22.77
N GLY A 15 23.86 -10.94 -23.19
CA GLY A 15 22.76 -11.31 -22.29
C GLY A 15 23.16 -12.46 -21.35
N LEU A 16 23.82 -13.47 -21.87
CA LEU A 16 24.32 -14.59 -21.07
C LEU A 16 25.41 -14.15 -20.07
N ALA A 17 26.29 -13.23 -20.47
CA ALA A 17 27.28 -12.65 -19.56
C ALA A 17 26.66 -11.95 -18.38
N VAL A 18 25.59 -11.14 -18.60
CA VAL A 18 24.88 -10.49 -17.52
C VAL A 18 24.18 -11.49 -16.59
N LEU A 19 23.58 -12.55 -17.14
CA LEU A 19 22.99 -13.63 -16.34
C LEU A 19 24.06 -14.34 -15.50
N ALA A 20 25.22 -14.62 -16.05
CA ALA A 20 26.33 -15.24 -15.33
C ALA A 20 26.84 -14.34 -14.20
N VAL A 21 27.03 -13.05 -14.45
CA VAL A 21 27.45 -12.08 -13.43
C VAL A 21 26.39 -11.98 -12.30
N LEU A 22 25.10 -11.94 -12.62
CA LEU A 22 24.05 -11.91 -11.61
C LEU A 22 23.97 -13.21 -10.81
N LEU A 23 24.14 -14.35 -11.47
CA LEU A 23 24.18 -15.64 -10.78
C LEU A 23 25.38 -15.70 -9.82
N LEU A 24 26.56 -15.28 -10.25
CA LEU A 24 27.74 -15.16 -9.38
C LEU A 24 27.51 -14.21 -8.22
N ALA A 25 26.83 -13.08 -8.45
CA ALA A 25 26.46 -12.13 -7.40
C ALA A 25 25.50 -12.77 -6.38
N VAL A 26 24.49 -13.54 -6.83
CA VAL A 26 23.57 -14.28 -5.94
C VAL A 26 24.33 -15.33 -5.14
N VAL A 27 25.24 -16.09 -5.77
CA VAL A 27 26.07 -17.11 -5.07
C VAL A 27 26.97 -16.45 -4.03
N PHE A 28 27.66 -15.37 -4.39
CA PHE A 28 28.53 -14.64 -3.46
C PHE A 28 27.74 -14.04 -2.28
N THR A 29 26.61 -13.40 -2.57
CA THR A 29 25.73 -12.84 -1.52
C THR A 29 25.13 -13.96 -0.67
N GLY A 30 24.79 -15.10 -1.27
CA GLY A 30 24.33 -16.29 -0.56
C GLY A 30 25.40 -16.86 0.37
N ALA A 31 26.65 -16.94 -0.07
CA ALA A 31 27.78 -17.34 0.76
C ALA A 31 27.97 -16.38 1.94
N TRP A 32 27.92 -15.05 1.69
CA TRP A 32 27.95 -14.05 2.76
C TRP A 32 26.75 -14.20 3.71
N HIS A 33 25.54 -14.42 3.18
CA HIS A 33 24.34 -14.64 3.98
C HIS A 33 24.46 -15.85 4.94
N LEU A 34 25.11 -16.95 4.49
CA LEU A 34 25.36 -18.14 5.32
C LEU A 34 26.30 -17.86 6.50
N THR A 35 27.17 -16.85 6.42
CA THR A 35 28.04 -16.47 7.53
C THR A 35 27.34 -15.63 8.59
N GLN A 36 26.15 -15.09 8.28
CA GLN A 36 25.42 -14.18 9.16
C GLN A 36 24.50 -14.95 10.12
N GLY A 37 24.97 -15.29 11.30
CA GLY A 37 24.18 -15.99 12.31
C GLY A 37 24.77 -15.90 13.71
N THR A 38 23.98 -16.27 14.71
CA THR A 38 24.34 -16.20 16.14
C THR A 38 25.41 -17.23 16.57
N SER A 39 25.57 -18.32 15.80
CA SER A 39 26.51 -19.41 16.15
C SER A 39 27.98 -19.12 15.80
N GLY A 40 28.30 -17.97 15.17
CA GLY A 40 29.68 -17.64 14.81
C GLY A 40 30.30 -18.46 13.66
N ALA A 41 29.55 -19.42 13.06
CA ALA A 41 30.05 -20.22 11.92
C ALA A 41 30.31 -19.33 10.71
N GLY A 42 31.52 -19.45 10.13
CA GLY A 42 31.99 -18.64 9.00
C GLY A 42 32.07 -19.42 7.67
N LEU A 43 32.63 -18.77 6.62
CA LEU A 43 32.88 -19.41 5.31
C LEU A 43 33.90 -20.56 5.41
N ALA A 44 34.88 -20.45 6.32
CA ALA A 44 35.87 -21.50 6.53
C ALA A 44 35.22 -22.79 7.03
N ASP A 45 34.23 -22.66 7.93
CA ASP A 45 33.53 -23.81 8.48
C ASP A 45 32.61 -24.47 7.45
N LEU A 46 31.99 -23.65 6.58
CA LEU A 46 31.23 -24.16 5.43
C LEU A 46 32.13 -24.97 4.49
N TRP A 47 33.34 -24.45 4.24
CA TRP A 47 34.30 -25.14 3.34
C TRP A 47 34.80 -26.45 3.95
N ARG A 48 35.05 -26.47 5.26
CA ARG A 48 35.46 -27.69 5.99
C ARG A 48 34.36 -28.74 6.04
N LEU A 49 33.09 -28.29 6.23
CA LEU A 49 31.93 -29.17 6.16
C LEU A 49 31.79 -29.85 4.80
N LEU A 50 32.01 -29.08 3.71
CA LEU A 50 32.03 -29.63 2.34
C LEU A 50 33.19 -30.61 2.12
N GLY A 51 34.28 -30.48 2.88
CA GLY A 51 35.41 -31.42 2.94
C GLY A 51 35.19 -32.63 3.86
N GLY A 52 34.04 -32.78 4.48
CA GLY A 52 33.68 -33.91 5.33
C GLY A 52 34.17 -33.82 6.78
N ALA A 53 34.58 -32.63 7.26
CA ALA A 53 34.99 -32.43 8.65
C ALA A 53 33.77 -32.29 9.56
N GLU A 54 33.66 -33.10 10.58
CA GLU A 54 32.67 -32.92 11.66
C GLU A 54 33.26 -31.95 12.69
N GLU A 55 32.85 -30.70 12.62
CA GLU A 55 33.21 -29.67 13.59
C GLU A 55 31.99 -29.17 14.36
N THR A 56 32.19 -28.80 15.63
CA THR A 56 31.17 -28.19 16.48
C THR A 56 31.55 -26.73 16.74
N VAL A 57 30.58 -25.83 16.65
CA VAL A 57 30.69 -24.43 17.08
C VAL A 57 29.73 -24.20 18.23
N GLY A 58 30.27 -23.80 19.38
CA GLY A 58 29.46 -23.64 20.59
C GLY A 58 28.81 -24.91 21.12
N GLY A 59 29.40 -26.09 20.81
CA GLY A 59 28.86 -27.40 21.23
C GLY A 59 27.76 -27.97 20.33
N VAL A 60 27.41 -27.28 19.21
CA VAL A 60 26.43 -27.74 18.23
C VAL A 60 27.14 -28.09 16.92
N PRO A 61 26.81 -29.25 16.28
CA PRO A 61 27.37 -29.59 14.99
C PRO A 61 27.10 -28.50 13.94
N ILE A 62 28.12 -28.10 13.20
CA ILE A 62 28.01 -27.07 12.16
C ILE A 62 26.98 -27.47 11.10
N ALA A 63 26.89 -28.77 10.79
CA ALA A 63 25.90 -29.31 9.88
C ALA A 63 24.48 -28.99 10.31
N ASP A 64 24.15 -29.16 11.61
CA ASP A 64 22.81 -28.89 12.14
C ASP A 64 22.47 -27.41 12.10
N VAL A 65 23.43 -26.52 12.36
CA VAL A 65 23.25 -25.08 12.25
C VAL A 65 23.00 -24.66 10.79
N LEU A 66 23.76 -25.21 9.87
CA LEU A 66 23.64 -24.88 8.45
C LEU A 66 22.37 -25.45 7.84
N VAL A 67 22.12 -26.73 8.03
CA VAL A 67 20.96 -27.44 7.44
C VAL A 67 19.65 -27.08 8.16
N GLY A 68 19.66 -26.93 9.47
CA GLY A 68 18.47 -26.65 10.26
C GLY A 68 18.00 -25.19 10.26
N SER A 69 18.88 -24.24 9.91
CA SER A 69 18.53 -22.80 10.00
C SER A 69 18.96 -21.98 8.80
N ARG A 70 20.25 -22.04 8.41
CA ARG A 70 20.79 -21.08 7.45
C ARG A 70 20.46 -21.40 5.99
N LEU A 71 20.59 -22.67 5.58
CA LEU A 71 20.23 -23.12 4.24
C LEU A 71 18.74 -22.97 3.96
N PRO A 72 17.82 -23.37 4.86
CA PRO A 72 16.39 -23.13 4.65
C PRO A 72 16.06 -21.65 4.40
N ARG A 73 16.67 -20.75 5.18
CA ARG A 73 16.48 -19.29 5.02
C ARG A 73 17.06 -18.78 3.70
N LEU A 74 18.24 -19.23 3.31
CA LEU A 74 18.86 -18.88 2.04
C LEU A 74 18.00 -19.32 0.84
N PHE A 75 17.56 -20.59 0.84
CA PHE A 75 16.74 -21.13 -0.25
C PHE A 75 15.38 -20.44 -0.33
N ALA A 76 14.76 -20.14 0.82
CA ALA A 76 13.54 -19.35 0.85
C ALA A 76 13.76 -17.95 0.25
N GLY A 77 14.84 -17.27 0.62
CA GLY A 77 15.18 -15.95 0.08
C GLY A 77 15.38 -15.95 -1.43
N VAL A 78 16.12 -16.94 -1.96
CA VAL A 78 16.33 -17.11 -3.40
C VAL A 78 15.01 -17.41 -4.12
N ALA A 79 14.25 -18.39 -3.62
CA ALA A 79 13.00 -18.83 -4.22
C ALA A 79 11.95 -17.69 -4.27
N VAL A 80 11.74 -17.02 -3.15
CA VAL A 80 10.79 -15.90 -3.03
C VAL A 80 11.22 -14.72 -3.89
N GLY A 81 12.50 -14.32 -3.82
CA GLY A 81 13.02 -13.20 -4.60
C GLY A 81 12.92 -13.45 -6.10
N PHE A 82 13.30 -14.65 -6.53
CA PHE A 82 13.22 -15.05 -7.92
C PHE A 82 11.76 -15.06 -8.42
N ALA A 83 10.86 -15.68 -7.67
CA ALA A 83 9.45 -15.78 -8.04
C ALA A 83 8.76 -14.40 -8.09
N LEU A 84 8.99 -13.54 -7.11
CA LEU A 84 8.43 -12.17 -7.11
C LEU A 84 9.02 -11.33 -8.24
N GLY A 85 10.32 -11.44 -8.52
CA GLY A 85 10.96 -10.73 -9.63
C GLY A 85 10.38 -11.11 -11.00
N VAL A 86 10.16 -12.41 -11.25
CA VAL A 86 9.51 -12.91 -12.48
C VAL A 86 8.03 -12.48 -12.53
N ALA A 87 7.29 -12.63 -11.42
CA ALA A 87 5.87 -12.22 -11.34
C ALA A 87 5.69 -10.73 -11.65
N GLY A 88 6.55 -9.89 -11.07
CA GLY A 88 6.54 -8.46 -11.35
C GLY A 88 6.85 -8.13 -12.81
N ALA A 89 7.85 -8.80 -13.41
CA ALA A 89 8.20 -8.59 -14.82
C ALA A 89 7.05 -8.97 -15.77
N LEU A 90 6.33 -10.05 -15.47
CA LEU A 90 5.13 -10.46 -16.22
C LEU A 90 4.02 -9.42 -16.12
N LEU A 91 3.71 -8.97 -14.89
CA LEU A 91 2.65 -7.97 -14.68
C LEU A 91 2.98 -6.64 -15.33
N GLN A 92 4.21 -6.14 -15.17
CA GLN A 92 4.63 -4.89 -15.83
C GLN A 92 4.59 -4.99 -17.36
N SER A 93 4.87 -6.15 -17.92
CA SER A 93 4.84 -6.37 -19.37
C SER A 93 3.40 -6.41 -19.91
N VAL A 94 2.51 -7.11 -19.23
CA VAL A 94 1.09 -7.24 -19.61
C VAL A 94 0.34 -5.93 -19.42
N THR A 95 0.61 -5.22 -18.33
CA THR A 95 -0.05 -3.96 -18.01
C THR A 95 0.59 -2.76 -18.71
N ARG A 96 1.77 -2.92 -19.29
CA ARG A 96 2.60 -1.83 -19.83
C ARG A 96 2.80 -0.69 -18.81
N ASN A 97 2.82 -1.04 -17.55
CA ASN A 97 2.99 -0.10 -16.45
C ASN A 97 4.18 -0.56 -15.60
N ALA A 98 5.23 0.24 -15.55
CA ALA A 98 6.42 -0.05 -14.76
C ALA A 98 6.17 -0.10 -13.24
N LEU A 99 5.05 0.44 -12.78
CA LEU A 99 4.65 0.45 -11.37
C LEU A 99 3.73 -0.70 -10.99
N ALA A 100 3.35 -1.56 -11.95
CA ALA A 100 2.57 -2.74 -11.62
C ALA A 100 3.41 -3.70 -10.78
N SER A 101 2.83 -4.16 -9.68
CA SER A 101 3.41 -5.14 -8.77
C SER A 101 2.40 -6.28 -8.52
N PRO A 102 2.85 -7.43 -8.04
CA PRO A 102 1.95 -8.51 -7.62
C PRO A 102 0.88 -8.08 -6.63
N ASP A 103 1.18 -7.11 -5.75
CA ASP A 103 0.25 -6.59 -4.75
C ASP A 103 -0.97 -5.89 -5.38
N THR A 104 -0.83 -5.39 -6.62
CA THR A 104 -1.95 -4.77 -7.36
C THR A 104 -3.06 -5.74 -7.75
N LEU A 105 -2.89 -7.05 -7.54
CA LEU A 105 -3.91 -8.09 -7.76
C LEU A 105 -4.52 -8.61 -6.46
N ALA A 106 -4.27 -7.96 -5.33
CA ALA A 106 -4.74 -8.34 -3.99
C ALA A 106 -4.33 -9.76 -3.54
N VAL A 107 -3.33 -10.38 -4.19
CA VAL A 107 -2.87 -11.74 -3.87
C VAL A 107 -2.37 -11.80 -2.43
N THR A 108 -1.49 -10.88 -2.09
CA THR A 108 -0.87 -10.76 -0.76
C THR A 108 -1.90 -10.53 0.33
N ALA A 109 -2.82 -9.57 0.12
CA ALA A 109 -3.91 -9.27 1.04
C ALA A 109 -4.86 -10.47 1.22
N GLY A 110 -5.17 -11.19 0.14
CA GLY A 110 -6.01 -12.38 0.17
C GLY A 110 -5.38 -13.54 0.95
N SER A 111 -4.10 -13.76 0.76
CA SER A 111 -3.34 -14.80 1.50
C SER A 111 -3.32 -14.49 2.99
N TYR A 112 -3.06 -13.24 3.36
CA TYR A 112 -2.98 -12.83 4.76
C TYR A 112 -4.35 -12.85 5.43
N PHE A 113 -5.38 -12.37 4.75
CA PHE A 113 -6.76 -12.42 5.24
C PHE A 113 -7.23 -13.85 5.50
N ALA A 114 -7.02 -14.77 4.55
CA ALA A 114 -7.45 -16.16 4.68
C ALA A 114 -6.78 -16.85 5.88
N LEU A 115 -5.46 -16.67 6.04
CA LEU A 115 -4.73 -17.23 7.16
C LEU A 115 -5.20 -16.63 8.49
N THR A 116 -5.38 -15.31 8.54
CA THR A 116 -5.85 -14.63 9.75
C THR A 116 -7.28 -15.01 10.10
N ALA A 117 -8.15 -15.22 9.12
CA ALA A 117 -9.53 -15.68 9.37
C ALA A 117 -9.57 -17.08 9.97
N VAL A 118 -8.79 -18.01 9.43
CA VAL A 118 -8.67 -19.36 9.97
C VAL A 118 -8.20 -19.33 11.43
N ALA A 119 -7.18 -18.55 11.73
CA ALA A 119 -6.66 -18.43 13.10
C ALA A 119 -7.66 -17.73 14.03
N ALA A 120 -8.28 -16.62 13.60
CA ALA A 120 -9.23 -15.85 14.40
C ALA A 120 -10.42 -16.70 14.87
N PHE A 121 -10.95 -17.54 13.99
CA PHE A 121 -12.07 -18.42 14.30
C PHE A 121 -11.64 -19.74 14.99
N GLY A 122 -10.37 -19.88 15.38
CA GLY A 122 -9.88 -21.03 16.12
C GLY A 122 -9.93 -22.34 15.33
N LEU A 123 -9.93 -22.26 14.00
CA LEU A 123 -9.90 -23.45 13.14
C LEU A 123 -8.51 -24.07 13.23
N SER A 124 -8.42 -25.28 13.79
CA SER A 124 -7.15 -26.01 13.93
C SER A 124 -6.71 -26.54 12.57
N VAL A 125 -5.83 -25.79 11.91
CA VAL A 125 -5.20 -26.21 10.65
C VAL A 125 -3.78 -26.67 10.96
N PRO A 126 -3.38 -27.90 10.57
CA PRO A 126 -2.01 -28.35 10.71
C PRO A 126 -1.03 -27.37 10.07
N LEU A 127 0.16 -27.20 10.64
CA LEU A 127 1.19 -26.26 10.14
C LEU A 127 1.50 -26.46 8.65
N TRP A 128 1.48 -27.70 8.15
CA TRP A 128 1.72 -27.99 6.75
C TRP A 128 0.58 -27.49 5.83
N ALA A 129 -0.64 -27.35 6.34
CA ALA A 129 -1.80 -26.90 5.58
C ALA A 129 -2.04 -25.38 5.67
N SER A 130 -1.43 -24.68 6.62
CA SER A 130 -1.51 -23.21 6.72
C SER A 130 -1.03 -22.53 5.44
N GLY A 131 0.03 -23.04 4.83
CA GLY A 131 0.51 -22.58 3.54
C GLY A 131 -0.52 -22.74 2.41
N THR A 132 -1.28 -23.84 2.39
CA THR A 132 -2.32 -24.06 1.37
C THR A 132 -3.50 -23.09 1.56
N VAL A 133 -3.84 -22.73 2.79
CA VAL A 133 -4.85 -21.70 3.09
C VAL A 133 -4.42 -20.34 2.57
N ALA A 134 -3.17 -19.93 2.85
CA ALA A 134 -2.63 -18.68 2.32
C ALA A 134 -2.60 -18.67 0.79
N PHE A 135 -2.15 -19.77 0.16
CA PHE A 135 -2.14 -19.93 -1.28
C PHE A 135 -3.56 -19.80 -1.88
N ALA A 136 -4.52 -20.53 -1.34
CA ALA A 136 -5.91 -20.49 -1.81
C ALA A 136 -6.52 -19.09 -1.64
N GLY A 137 -6.27 -18.42 -0.51
CA GLY A 137 -6.72 -17.05 -0.26
C GLY A 137 -6.19 -16.05 -1.29
N GLY A 138 -4.91 -16.14 -1.63
CA GLY A 138 -4.29 -15.30 -2.66
C GLY A 138 -4.86 -15.53 -4.06
N VAL A 139 -5.02 -16.80 -4.45
CA VAL A 139 -5.62 -17.18 -5.75
C VAL A 139 -7.08 -16.74 -5.83
N LEU A 140 -7.87 -16.92 -4.77
CA LEU A 140 -9.27 -16.49 -4.71
C LEU A 140 -9.40 -14.97 -4.82
N ALA A 141 -8.57 -14.22 -4.11
CA ALA A 141 -8.56 -12.75 -4.20
C ALA A 141 -8.25 -12.29 -5.63
N ALA A 142 -7.23 -12.86 -6.26
CA ALA A 142 -6.88 -12.57 -7.65
C ALA A 142 -8.01 -12.96 -8.61
N ALA A 143 -8.68 -14.09 -8.40
CA ALA A 143 -9.82 -14.52 -9.21
C ALA A 143 -10.99 -13.52 -9.12
N VAL A 144 -11.27 -13.00 -7.91
CA VAL A 144 -12.27 -11.94 -7.71
C VAL A 144 -11.88 -10.67 -8.47
N VAL A 145 -10.61 -10.23 -8.36
CA VAL A 145 -10.10 -9.06 -9.07
C VAL A 145 -10.22 -9.23 -10.59
N LEU A 146 -9.80 -10.36 -11.12
CA LEU A 146 -9.92 -10.68 -12.56
C LEU A 146 -11.38 -10.74 -13.03
N GLY A 147 -12.26 -11.34 -12.22
CA GLY A 147 -13.70 -11.38 -12.49
C GLY A 147 -14.34 -9.98 -12.53
N LEU A 148 -13.91 -9.08 -11.65
CA LEU A 148 -14.35 -7.68 -11.61
C LEU A 148 -13.80 -6.86 -12.79
N ALA A 149 -12.56 -7.09 -13.18
CA ALA A 149 -11.96 -6.44 -14.35
C ALA A 149 -12.69 -6.85 -15.66
N GLY A 150 -13.27 -8.04 -15.72
CA GLY A 150 -14.13 -8.52 -16.79
C GLY A 150 -13.38 -8.84 -18.08
N ARG A 151 -14.15 -9.15 -19.17
CA ARG A 151 -13.62 -9.47 -20.51
C ARG A 151 -12.81 -8.34 -21.16
N SER A 152 -12.84 -7.14 -20.61
CA SER A 152 -12.03 -5.99 -21.06
C SER A 152 -10.57 -6.02 -20.52
N VAL A 153 -10.02 -7.20 -20.25
CA VAL A 153 -8.57 -7.37 -20.01
C VAL A 153 -7.74 -6.83 -21.20
N GLY A 154 -8.38 -6.62 -22.35
CA GLY A 154 -7.80 -6.02 -23.56
C GLY A 154 -7.66 -4.48 -23.54
N SER A 155 -8.56 -3.75 -22.89
CA SER A 155 -8.57 -2.27 -22.92
C SER A 155 -8.50 -1.63 -21.54
N GLY A 156 -8.29 -2.39 -20.46
CA GLY A 156 -8.56 -1.95 -19.10
C GLY A 156 -7.47 -2.21 -18.06
N THR A 157 -6.19 -1.96 -18.38
CA THR A 157 -5.09 -2.03 -17.39
C THR A 157 -5.40 -1.23 -16.13
N THR A 158 -5.95 -0.02 -16.28
CA THR A 158 -6.37 0.83 -15.17
C THR A 158 -7.46 0.18 -14.32
N ARG A 159 -8.42 -0.53 -14.93
CA ARG A 159 -9.48 -1.23 -14.19
C ARG A 159 -8.94 -2.39 -13.35
N LEU A 160 -7.97 -3.13 -13.87
CA LEU A 160 -7.35 -4.23 -13.15
C LEU A 160 -6.66 -3.72 -11.87
N ILE A 161 -5.89 -2.65 -12.00
CA ILE A 161 -5.20 -2.01 -10.87
C ILE A 161 -6.22 -1.48 -9.85
N LEU A 162 -7.28 -0.81 -10.32
CA LEU A 162 -8.33 -0.27 -9.46
C LEU A 162 -9.10 -1.35 -8.69
N ALA A 163 -9.52 -2.40 -9.40
CA ALA A 163 -10.22 -3.52 -8.78
C ALA A 163 -9.32 -4.20 -7.74
N GLY A 164 -8.05 -4.41 -8.08
CA GLY A 164 -7.08 -5.03 -7.20
C GLY A 164 -6.81 -4.20 -5.95
N SER A 165 -6.57 -2.89 -6.10
CA SER A 165 -6.38 -2.00 -4.96
C SER A 165 -7.59 -1.95 -4.04
N ALA A 166 -8.81 -1.87 -4.59
CA ALA A 166 -10.04 -1.84 -3.78
C ALA A 166 -10.23 -3.15 -2.99
N ILE A 167 -10.00 -4.30 -3.63
CA ILE A 167 -10.11 -5.62 -2.96
C ILE A 167 -9.00 -5.78 -1.93
N ALA A 168 -7.76 -5.39 -2.26
CA ALA A 168 -6.63 -5.45 -1.30
C ALA A 168 -6.95 -4.65 -0.04
N MET A 169 -7.39 -3.40 -0.18
CA MET A 169 -7.72 -2.55 0.96
C MET A 169 -8.88 -3.10 1.80
N ALA A 170 -9.89 -3.75 1.19
CA ALA A 170 -10.96 -4.42 1.93
C ALA A 170 -10.44 -5.62 2.73
N LEU A 171 -9.58 -6.43 2.12
CA LEU A 171 -9.00 -7.61 2.76
C LEU A 171 -8.02 -7.21 3.87
N ASP A 172 -7.21 -6.17 3.65
CA ASP A 172 -6.31 -5.62 4.67
C ASP A 172 -7.10 -5.05 5.87
N ALA A 173 -8.20 -4.33 5.61
CA ALA A 173 -9.09 -3.85 6.68
C ALA A 173 -9.75 -5.01 7.43
N GLY A 174 -10.22 -6.04 6.72
CA GLY A 174 -10.75 -7.27 7.31
C GLY A 174 -9.70 -8.00 8.17
N THR A 175 -8.47 -8.10 7.67
CA THR A 175 -7.34 -8.68 8.42
C THR A 175 -7.06 -7.89 9.70
N ALA A 176 -6.93 -6.57 9.60
CA ALA A 176 -6.71 -5.71 10.77
C ALA A 176 -7.86 -5.81 11.78
N MET A 177 -9.10 -5.90 11.31
CA MET A 177 -10.27 -6.11 12.16
C MET A 177 -10.18 -7.43 12.94
N LEU A 178 -9.83 -8.53 12.25
CA LEU A 178 -9.67 -9.85 12.89
C LEU A 178 -8.54 -9.86 13.92
N LEU A 179 -7.40 -9.24 13.61
CA LEU A 179 -6.25 -9.10 14.52
C LEU A 179 -6.61 -8.30 15.79
N ILE A 180 -7.49 -7.30 15.68
CA ILE A 180 -7.92 -6.49 16.82
C ILE A 180 -8.97 -7.23 17.66
N LEU A 181 -9.95 -7.89 17.02
CA LEU A 181 -11.05 -8.55 17.72
C LEU A 181 -10.66 -9.90 18.35
N PHE A 182 -9.77 -10.64 17.71
CA PHE A 182 -9.36 -11.99 18.09
C PHE A 182 -7.86 -12.04 18.42
N LYS A 183 -7.37 -11.05 19.18
CA LYS A 183 -5.94 -10.86 19.48
C LYS A 183 -5.26 -12.10 20.06
N GLU A 184 -5.97 -12.87 20.87
CA GLU A 184 -5.43 -14.08 21.53
C GLU A 184 -5.18 -15.20 20.51
N ASN A 185 -6.10 -15.42 19.58
CA ASN A 185 -6.00 -16.45 18.55
C ASN A 185 -5.06 -16.07 17.40
N THR A 186 -4.76 -14.78 17.23
CA THR A 186 -3.97 -14.25 16.13
C THR A 186 -2.56 -13.80 16.55
N THR A 187 -2.13 -14.20 17.74
CA THR A 187 -0.78 -13.90 18.25
C THR A 187 0.28 -14.39 17.27
N GLY A 188 1.26 -13.53 16.95
CA GLY A 188 2.33 -13.84 16.01
C GLY A 188 1.98 -13.59 14.51
N LEU A 189 0.70 -13.53 14.14
CA LEU A 189 0.32 -13.28 12.74
C LEU A 189 0.68 -11.86 12.27
N PHE A 190 0.76 -10.89 13.17
CA PHE A 190 1.24 -9.57 12.84
C PHE A 190 2.70 -9.59 12.34
N ALA A 191 3.57 -10.36 13.03
CA ALA A 191 4.95 -10.54 12.60
C ALA A 191 5.04 -11.30 11.27
N TRP A 192 4.22 -12.34 11.08
CA TRP A 192 4.13 -13.06 9.82
C TRP A 192 3.69 -12.16 8.66
N GLY A 193 2.72 -11.27 8.90
CA GLY A 193 2.26 -10.26 7.93
C GLY A 193 3.33 -9.25 7.51
N SER A 194 4.45 -9.21 8.18
CA SER A 194 5.61 -8.35 7.83
C SER A 194 6.63 -9.06 6.94
N GLY A 195 6.43 -10.34 6.61
CA GLY A 195 7.28 -11.16 5.76
C GLY A 195 8.59 -11.61 6.40
N SER A 196 8.77 -12.90 6.58
CA SER A 196 9.96 -13.49 7.23
C SER A 196 10.52 -14.65 6.45
N LEU A 197 11.85 -14.68 6.31
CA LEU A 197 12.58 -15.81 5.74
C LEU A 197 12.92 -16.89 6.78
N ALA A 198 12.48 -16.76 8.03
CA ALA A 198 12.71 -17.76 9.04
C ALA A 198 11.98 -19.06 8.68
N GLN A 199 12.74 -20.13 8.47
CA GLN A 199 12.25 -21.47 8.15
C GLN A 199 12.83 -22.45 9.15
N LEU A 200 12.05 -23.46 9.53
CA LEU A 200 12.48 -24.52 10.44
C LEU A 200 13.27 -25.62 9.69
N ASN A 201 12.99 -25.80 8.41
CA ASN A 201 13.62 -26.83 7.55
C ASN A 201 13.46 -26.44 6.07
N LEU A 202 13.93 -27.31 5.17
CA LEU A 202 13.86 -27.12 3.72
C LEU A 202 12.48 -27.48 3.12
N ASP A 203 11.58 -28.13 3.86
CA ASP A 203 10.34 -28.71 3.32
C ASP A 203 9.48 -27.68 2.58
N ALA A 204 9.34 -26.48 3.14
CA ALA A 204 8.56 -25.42 2.50
C ALA A 204 9.16 -24.99 1.16
N SER A 205 10.48 -24.84 1.09
CA SER A 205 11.20 -24.50 -0.15
C SER A 205 11.15 -25.62 -1.18
N VAL A 206 11.26 -26.87 -0.74
CA VAL A 206 11.15 -28.07 -1.62
C VAL A 206 9.75 -28.17 -2.22
N ARG A 207 8.70 -27.90 -1.45
CA ARG A 207 7.31 -27.87 -1.96
C ARG A 207 7.05 -26.71 -2.90
N ALA A 208 7.67 -25.56 -2.67
CA ALA A 208 7.52 -24.38 -3.52
C ALA A 208 8.26 -24.51 -4.87
N ALA A 209 9.40 -25.18 -4.90
CA ALA A 209 10.26 -25.27 -6.07
C ALA A 209 9.57 -25.82 -7.34
N PRO A 210 8.77 -26.90 -7.32
CA PRO A 210 8.08 -27.40 -8.50
C PRO A 210 7.12 -26.37 -9.11
N VAL A 211 6.39 -25.62 -8.26
CA VAL A 211 5.46 -24.57 -8.72
C VAL A 211 6.22 -23.43 -9.38
N ILE A 212 7.32 -22.98 -8.77
CA ILE A 212 8.15 -21.89 -9.30
C ILE A 212 8.76 -22.31 -10.64
N ILE A 213 9.32 -23.52 -10.74
CA ILE A 213 9.92 -24.04 -11.97
C ILE A 213 8.86 -24.18 -13.07
N ALA A 214 7.70 -24.78 -12.76
CA ALA A 214 6.62 -24.94 -13.73
C ALA A 214 6.14 -23.58 -14.27
N MET A 215 5.91 -22.61 -13.38
CA MET A 215 5.45 -21.28 -13.79
C MET A 215 6.54 -20.51 -14.56
N LEU A 216 7.81 -20.68 -14.21
CA LEU A 216 8.92 -20.14 -15.00
C LEU A 216 8.94 -20.73 -16.41
N CYS A 217 8.81 -22.06 -16.55
CA CYS A 217 8.76 -22.72 -17.87
C CYS A 217 7.60 -22.16 -18.71
N VAL A 218 6.40 -22.04 -18.13
CA VAL A 218 5.26 -21.45 -18.83
C VAL A 218 5.53 -20.00 -19.22
N ALA A 219 6.11 -19.19 -18.33
CA ALA A 219 6.47 -17.80 -18.60
C ALA A 219 7.52 -17.69 -19.74
N LEU A 220 8.50 -18.58 -19.79
CA LEU A 220 9.50 -18.64 -20.86
C LEU A 220 8.88 -19.02 -22.21
N LEU A 221 7.89 -19.92 -22.24
CA LEU A 221 7.12 -20.24 -23.45
C LEU A 221 6.33 -19.03 -23.97
N LEU A 222 5.93 -18.12 -23.08
CA LEU A 222 5.20 -16.89 -23.45
C LEU A 222 6.12 -15.75 -23.93
N CYS A 223 7.44 -15.85 -23.81
CA CYS A 223 8.39 -14.76 -24.09
C CYS A 223 8.19 -14.11 -25.46
N ARG A 224 8.06 -14.92 -26.53
CA ARG A 224 7.89 -14.40 -27.90
C ARG A 224 6.57 -13.62 -28.03
N ARG A 225 5.48 -14.12 -27.42
CA ARG A 225 4.17 -13.46 -27.44
C ARG A 225 4.21 -12.14 -26.65
N LEU A 226 4.91 -12.13 -25.52
CA LEU A 226 5.09 -10.94 -24.68
C LEU A 226 5.98 -9.89 -25.37
N ASP A 227 6.98 -10.30 -26.16
CA ASP A 227 7.81 -9.39 -26.93
C ASP A 227 7.01 -8.68 -28.03
N VAL A 228 6.13 -9.42 -28.71
CA VAL A 228 5.22 -8.85 -29.71
C VAL A 228 4.15 -7.96 -29.06
N LEU A 229 3.66 -8.33 -27.88
CA LEU A 229 2.66 -7.57 -27.14
C LEU A 229 3.14 -6.15 -26.74
N LYS A 230 4.46 -5.93 -26.62
CA LYS A 230 5.03 -4.59 -26.39
C LYS A 230 4.71 -3.59 -27.51
N LEU A 231 4.52 -4.07 -28.76
CA LEU A 231 4.26 -3.22 -29.91
C LEU A 231 2.85 -2.63 -29.96
N GLY A 232 1.96 -3.10 -29.10
CA GLY A 232 0.56 -2.70 -29.06
C GLY A 232 -0.39 -3.87 -29.29
N ASP A 233 -1.64 -3.73 -28.84
CA ASP A 233 -2.62 -4.82 -28.92
C ASP A 233 -3.04 -5.10 -30.36
N ASP A 234 -3.30 -4.01 -31.12
CA ASP A 234 -3.70 -4.08 -32.51
C ASP A 234 -2.59 -4.69 -33.37
N THR A 235 -1.35 -4.25 -33.16
CA THR A 235 -0.17 -4.79 -33.83
C THR A 235 0.05 -6.27 -33.46
N ALA A 236 -0.09 -6.63 -32.20
CA ALA A 236 0.10 -8.00 -31.73
C ALA A 236 -0.98 -8.93 -32.31
N SER A 237 -2.24 -8.49 -32.36
CA SER A 237 -3.33 -9.25 -32.96
C SER A 237 -3.16 -9.41 -34.46
N SER A 238 -2.73 -8.37 -35.18
CA SER A 238 -2.40 -8.42 -36.61
C SER A 238 -1.26 -9.40 -36.94
N LEU A 239 -0.32 -9.57 -36.00
CA LEU A 239 0.77 -10.54 -36.10
C LEU A 239 0.39 -11.96 -35.62
N GLY A 240 -0.92 -12.20 -35.36
CA GLY A 240 -1.45 -13.52 -34.99
C GLY A 240 -1.26 -13.90 -33.51
N VAL A 241 -0.88 -12.96 -32.64
CA VAL A 241 -0.77 -13.26 -31.21
C VAL A 241 -2.15 -13.18 -30.56
N PRO A 242 -2.59 -14.25 -29.87
CA PRO A 242 -3.86 -14.22 -29.13
C PRO A 242 -3.70 -13.41 -27.86
N VAL A 243 -3.93 -12.08 -27.94
CA VAL A 243 -3.66 -11.10 -26.89
C VAL A 243 -4.34 -11.46 -25.56
N ALA A 244 -5.65 -11.82 -25.61
CA ALA A 244 -6.42 -12.10 -24.41
C ALA A 244 -5.88 -13.33 -23.63
N SER A 245 -5.64 -14.44 -24.29
CA SER A 245 -5.12 -15.65 -23.66
C SER A 245 -3.67 -15.46 -23.17
N THR A 246 -2.84 -14.73 -23.92
CA THR A 246 -1.46 -14.41 -23.51
C THR A 246 -1.47 -13.61 -22.21
N ARG A 247 -2.35 -12.62 -22.08
CA ARG A 247 -2.49 -11.82 -20.86
C ARG A 247 -2.99 -12.66 -19.69
N VAL A 248 -4.05 -13.44 -19.89
CA VAL A 248 -4.61 -14.31 -18.83
C VAL A 248 -3.54 -15.28 -18.33
N LEU A 249 -2.82 -15.96 -19.22
CA LEU A 249 -1.76 -16.90 -18.83
C LEU A 249 -0.61 -16.19 -18.08
N ALA A 250 -0.17 -15.04 -18.55
CA ALA A 250 0.91 -14.30 -17.88
C ALA A 250 0.48 -13.79 -16.50
N VAL A 251 -0.77 -13.31 -16.36
CA VAL A 251 -1.32 -12.91 -15.06
C VAL A 251 -1.48 -14.10 -14.14
N LEU A 252 -1.96 -15.24 -14.64
CA LEU A 252 -2.09 -16.48 -13.85
C LEU A 252 -0.72 -16.96 -13.35
N CYS A 253 0.32 -16.97 -14.21
CA CYS A 253 1.67 -17.27 -13.78
C CYS A 253 2.15 -16.31 -12.67
N ALA A 254 1.92 -15.01 -12.83
CA ALA A 254 2.30 -14.03 -11.82
C ALA A 254 1.56 -14.23 -10.49
N VAL A 255 0.26 -14.53 -10.53
CA VAL A 255 -0.55 -14.84 -9.33
C VAL A 255 -0.03 -16.07 -8.61
N LEU A 256 0.23 -17.16 -9.33
CA LEU A 256 0.71 -18.41 -8.74
C LEU A 256 2.13 -18.26 -8.14
N LEU A 257 3.04 -17.55 -8.84
CA LEU A 257 4.36 -17.21 -8.33
C LEU A 257 4.29 -16.35 -7.07
N THR A 258 3.38 -15.41 -7.02
CA THR A 258 3.19 -14.54 -5.86
C THR A 258 2.57 -15.31 -4.69
N SER A 259 1.52 -16.10 -4.94
CA SER A 259 0.86 -16.90 -3.90
C SER A 259 1.83 -17.88 -3.25
N ILE A 260 2.67 -18.56 -4.03
CA ILE A 260 3.66 -19.48 -3.48
C ILE A 260 4.76 -18.74 -2.70
N SER A 261 5.13 -17.52 -3.12
CA SER A 261 6.10 -16.68 -2.41
C SER A 261 5.55 -16.23 -1.06
N VAL A 262 4.28 -15.80 -1.00
CA VAL A 262 3.61 -15.42 0.25
C VAL A 262 3.42 -16.62 1.18
N THR A 263 3.11 -17.79 0.63
CA THR A 263 3.07 -19.05 1.39
C THR A 263 4.39 -19.37 2.06
N LEU A 264 5.51 -19.13 1.36
CA LEU A 264 6.85 -19.48 1.83
C LEU A 264 7.40 -18.49 2.86
N ALA A 265 7.18 -17.19 2.68
CA ALA A 265 7.84 -16.17 3.50
C ALA A 265 6.88 -15.08 4.04
N GLY A 266 5.57 -15.23 3.87
CA GLY A 266 4.64 -14.14 4.12
C GLY A 266 4.76 -12.99 3.10
N PRO A 267 4.05 -11.90 3.33
CA PRO A 267 4.07 -10.72 2.45
C PRO A 267 5.45 -10.05 2.41
N ILE A 268 6.12 -10.05 1.26
CA ILE A 268 7.35 -9.27 1.03
C ILE A 268 7.08 -8.25 -0.06
N ALA A 269 6.99 -6.98 0.34
CA ALA A 269 6.72 -5.88 -0.57
C ALA A 269 7.97 -5.49 -1.40
N PHE A 270 7.74 -4.76 -2.47
CA PHE A 270 8.74 -4.08 -3.30
C PHE A 270 9.58 -4.94 -4.23
N VAL A 271 9.88 -6.17 -3.91
CA VAL A 271 10.76 -7.02 -4.73
C VAL A 271 10.15 -7.21 -6.12
N GLY A 272 8.85 -7.52 -6.17
CA GLY A 272 8.10 -7.68 -7.43
C GLY A 272 7.97 -6.40 -8.25
N LEU A 273 8.17 -5.23 -7.65
CA LEU A 273 8.21 -3.95 -8.37
C LEU A 273 9.65 -3.57 -8.74
N GLY A 274 10.58 -3.64 -7.79
CA GLY A 274 11.93 -3.12 -7.93
C GLY A 274 12.81 -3.96 -8.86
N ALA A 275 12.75 -5.29 -8.74
CA ALA A 275 13.60 -6.18 -9.54
C ALA A 275 13.39 -6.02 -11.06
N PRO A 276 12.16 -6.04 -11.60
CA PRO A 276 11.97 -5.83 -13.04
C PRO A 276 12.27 -4.41 -13.50
N VAL A 277 12.10 -3.40 -12.64
CA VAL A 277 12.50 -2.02 -12.97
C VAL A 277 14.02 -1.94 -13.11
N LEU A 278 14.78 -2.52 -12.19
CA LEU A 278 16.24 -2.61 -12.30
C LEU A 278 16.66 -3.36 -13.57
N ALA A 279 15.99 -4.49 -13.89
CA ALA A 279 16.26 -5.24 -15.13
C ALA A 279 16.03 -4.37 -16.37
N ARG A 280 14.98 -3.55 -16.42
CA ARG A 280 14.72 -2.61 -17.53
C ARG A 280 15.75 -1.49 -17.60
N LEU A 281 16.26 -1.01 -16.47
CA LEU A 281 17.36 -0.03 -16.46
C LEU A 281 18.64 -0.60 -17.03
N LEU A 282 18.96 -1.87 -16.73
CA LEU A 282 20.06 -2.59 -17.34
C LEU A 282 19.83 -2.80 -18.84
N ALA A 283 18.59 -3.08 -19.26
CA ALA A 283 18.22 -3.18 -20.67
C ALA A 283 18.42 -1.87 -21.44
N GLY A 284 18.37 -0.73 -20.79
CA GLY A 284 18.71 0.57 -21.39
C GLY A 284 20.17 0.67 -21.82
N ARG A 285 21.08 -0.11 -21.18
CA ARG A 285 22.51 -0.20 -21.53
C ARG A 285 22.83 -1.42 -22.43
N ALA A 286 22.04 -2.48 -22.31
CA ALA A 286 22.18 -3.71 -23.08
C ALA A 286 20.82 -4.12 -23.65
N PRO A 287 20.45 -3.66 -24.87
CA PRO A 287 19.09 -3.81 -25.42
C PRO A 287 18.58 -5.26 -25.50
N VAL A 288 19.49 -6.24 -25.57
CA VAL A 288 19.12 -7.67 -25.57
C VAL A 288 18.38 -8.07 -24.29
N LEU A 289 18.68 -7.45 -23.14
CA LEU A 289 18.00 -7.68 -21.86
C LEU A 289 16.54 -7.20 -21.87
N GLY A 290 16.17 -6.39 -22.85
CA GLY A 290 14.79 -5.99 -23.07
C GLY A 290 13.90 -7.08 -23.66
N ARG A 291 14.46 -8.18 -24.20
CA ARG A 291 13.70 -9.36 -24.63
C ARG A 291 13.27 -10.18 -23.41
N HIS A 292 12.03 -10.67 -23.39
CA HIS A 292 11.51 -11.38 -22.22
C HIS A 292 12.30 -12.65 -21.88
N LEU A 293 12.95 -13.28 -22.84
CA LEU A 293 13.82 -14.42 -22.61
C LEU A 293 14.95 -14.12 -21.62
N PHE A 294 15.47 -12.88 -21.62
CA PHE A 294 16.48 -12.41 -20.67
C PHE A 294 15.84 -11.60 -19.52
N LEU A 295 14.83 -10.80 -19.82
CA LEU A 295 14.18 -9.93 -18.85
C LEU A 295 13.61 -10.71 -17.65
N LEU A 296 12.96 -11.86 -17.91
CA LEU A 296 12.35 -12.67 -16.85
C LEU A 296 13.42 -13.26 -15.90
N PRO A 297 14.42 -14.02 -16.36
CA PRO A 297 15.43 -14.57 -15.45
C PRO A 297 16.32 -13.48 -14.82
N VAL A 298 16.63 -12.38 -15.51
CA VAL A 298 17.35 -11.23 -14.93
C VAL A 298 16.53 -10.62 -13.80
N SER A 299 15.22 -10.42 -13.99
CA SER A 299 14.32 -9.90 -12.93
C SER A 299 14.26 -10.87 -11.76
N GLY A 300 14.20 -12.17 -12.00
CA GLY A 300 14.25 -13.21 -10.96
C GLY A 300 15.54 -13.16 -10.14
N LEU A 301 16.69 -13.13 -10.79
CA LEU A 301 18.00 -13.07 -10.11
C LEU A 301 18.19 -11.76 -9.34
N LEU A 302 17.75 -10.63 -9.90
CA LEU A 302 17.74 -9.35 -9.18
C LEU A 302 16.82 -9.37 -7.98
N GLY A 303 15.66 -10.02 -8.07
CA GLY A 303 14.75 -10.22 -6.94
C GLY A 303 15.40 -11.04 -5.82
N ALA A 304 16.04 -12.15 -6.17
CA ALA A 304 16.80 -12.97 -5.22
C ALA A 304 17.92 -12.14 -4.56
N LEU A 305 18.69 -11.41 -5.36
CA LEU A 305 19.77 -10.56 -4.87
C LEU A 305 19.26 -9.46 -3.92
N LEU A 306 18.15 -8.79 -4.24
CA LEU A 306 17.56 -7.78 -3.39
C LEU A 306 17.15 -8.32 -2.02
N ILE A 307 16.50 -9.50 -1.97
CA ILE A 307 16.11 -10.12 -0.70
C ILE A 307 17.34 -10.53 0.10
N LEU A 308 18.31 -11.18 -0.52
CA LEU A 308 19.51 -11.65 0.18
C LEU A 308 20.35 -10.48 0.70
N LEU A 309 20.51 -9.40 -0.09
CA LEU A 309 21.21 -8.19 0.34
C LEU A 309 20.47 -7.49 1.49
N ALA A 310 19.14 -7.42 1.44
CA ALA A 310 18.35 -6.82 2.51
C ALA A 310 18.50 -7.59 3.81
N ASP A 311 18.38 -8.92 3.76
CA ASP A 311 18.45 -9.78 4.94
C ASP A 311 19.89 -9.85 5.52
N ALA A 312 20.89 -10.08 4.67
CA ALA A 312 22.29 -10.12 5.11
C ALA A 312 22.80 -8.75 5.55
N GLY A 313 22.39 -7.68 4.86
CA GLY A 313 22.75 -6.30 5.21
C GLY A 313 22.19 -5.90 6.57
N LEU A 314 20.93 -6.24 6.87
CA LEU A 314 20.34 -5.99 8.19
C LEU A 314 21.13 -6.69 9.31
N ARG A 315 21.49 -7.95 9.10
CA ARG A 315 22.28 -8.73 10.05
C ARG A 315 23.70 -8.22 10.20
N GLY A 316 24.32 -7.78 9.10
CA GLY A 316 25.63 -7.15 9.14
C GLY A 316 25.66 -5.83 9.91
N LEU A 317 24.57 -5.06 9.86
CA LEU A 317 24.47 -3.76 10.54
C LEU A 317 24.09 -3.87 12.03
N LEU A 318 23.14 -4.75 12.37
CA LEU A 318 22.58 -4.87 13.72
C LEU A 318 23.12 -6.07 14.51
N GLY A 319 23.96 -6.87 13.89
CA GLY A 319 24.37 -8.16 14.42
C GLY A 319 23.25 -9.21 14.27
N ALA A 320 23.61 -10.48 14.38
CA ALA A 320 22.66 -11.58 14.19
C ALA A 320 21.55 -11.62 15.25
N GLU A 321 21.87 -11.29 16.51
CA GLU A 321 20.90 -11.23 17.59
C GLU A 321 19.93 -10.07 17.42
N GLY A 322 20.45 -8.85 17.17
CA GLY A 322 19.64 -7.66 16.95
C GLY A 322 18.69 -7.76 15.75
N ALA A 323 19.10 -8.50 14.72
CA ALA A 323 18.30 -8.72 13.51
C ALA A 323 17.33 -9.91 13.61
N SER A 324 17.46 -10.80 14.62
CA SER A 324 16.64 -12.01 14.73
C SER A 324 15.14 -11.74 14.88
N SER A 325 14.79 -10.65 15.56
CA SER A 325 13.41 -10.21 15.80
C SER A 325 12.81 -9.39 14.65
N ILE A 326 13.62 -9.05 13.61
CA ILE A 326 13.18 -8.17 12.53
C ILE A 326 12.84 -9.01 11.29
N PRO A 327 11.57 -9.01 10.83
CA PRO A 327 11.18 -9.67 9.59
C PRO A 327 11.89 -9.09 8.38
N THR A 328 12.25 -9.95 7.43
CA THR A 328 12.98 -9.56 6.21
C THR A 328 12.22 -8.58 5.32
N GLY A 329 10.88 -8.55 5.42
CA GLY A 329 10.04 -7.58 4.71
C GLY A 329 10.31 -6.12 5.07
N VAL A 330 10.78 -5.85 6.31
CA VAL A 330 11.13 -4.49 6.74
C VAL A 330 12.31 -3.92 5.95
N PRO A 331 13.50 -4.55 5.93
CA PRO A 331 14.64 -4.03 5.16
C PRO A 331 14.40 -4.06 3.65
N THR A 332 13.65 -5.03 3.12
CA THR A 332 13.30 -5.04 1.69
C THR A 332 12.42 -3.86 1.30
N ALA A 333 11.45 -3.50 2.13
CA ALA A 333 10.60 -2.32 1.90
C ALA A 333 11.39 -1.01 1.99
N LEU A 334 12.35 -0.90 2.92
CA LEU A 334 13.25 0.26 3.02
C LEU A 334 14.13 0.42 1.78
N LEU A 335 14.77 -0.67 1.33
CA LEU A 335 15.56 -0.64 0.10
C LEU A 335 14.70 -0.29 -1.12
N GLY A 336 13.50 -0.86 -1.20
CA GLY A 336 12.54 -0.56 -2.26
C GLY A 336 12.08 0.90 -2.25
N ALA A 337 11.84 1.46 -1.08
CA ALA A 337 11.50 2.88 -0.92
C ALA A 337 12.59 3.80 -1.47
N VAL A 338 13.85 3.55 -1.09
CA VAL A 338 15.01 4.29 -1.63
C VAL A 338 15.10 4.14 -3.14
N LEU A 339 14.93 2.93 -3.66
CA LEU A 339 14.97 2.67 -5.10
C LEU A 339 13.90 3.47 -5.85
N ILE A 340 12.64 3.46 -5.39
CA ILE A 340 11.55 4.22 -6.03
C ILE A 340 11.85 5.71 -6.00
N VAL A 341 12.30 6.25 -4.87
CA VAL A 341 12.63 7.68 -4.75
C VAL A 341 13.74 8.04 -5.73
N VAL A 342 14.83 7.26 -5.79
CA VAL A 342 15.93 7.49 -6.73
C VAL A 342 15.46 7.42 -8.19
N LEU A 343 14.61 6.45 -8.52
CA LEU A 343 14.03 6.32 -9.85
C LEU A 343 13.14 7.51 -10.20
N ALA A 344 12.26 7.91 -9.29
CA ALA A 344 11.38 9.05 -9.47
C ALA A 344 12.18 10.36 -9.69
N MET A 345 13.26 10.55 -8.94
CA MET A 345 14.16 11.69 -9.12
C MET A 345 14.89 11.71 -10.49
N ARG A 346 15.12 10.53 -11.08
CA ARG A 346 15.78 10.38 -12.40
C ARG A 346 14.81 10.39 -13.57
N MET A 347 13.51 10.33 -13.32
CA MET A 347 12.50 10.42 -14.39
C MET A 347 12.63 11.76 -15.11
N ARG A 348 12.76 11.69 -16.44
CA ARG A 348 12.62 12.84 -17.33
C ARG A 348 11.13 13.08 -17.61
N ASP A 349 10.76 14.31 -17.90
CA ASP A 349 9.41 14.64 -18.37
C ASP A 349 9.07 13.78 -19.60
N SER A 350 8.16 12.84 -19.41
CA SER A 350 7.69 11.95 -20.49
C SER A 350 6.54 12.57 -21.29
N GLY A 351 6.26 13.86 -21.09
CA GLY A 351 5.05 14.51 -21.60
C GLY A 351 3.80 14.10 -20.81
N PRO A 352 2.67 14.76 -21.02
CA PRO A 352 1.44 14.42 -20.33
C PRO A 352 1.05 12.99 -20.68
N ILE A 353 1.00 12.10 -19.69
CA ILE A 353 0.27 10.84 -19.82
C ILE A 353 -1.18 11.26 -20.00
N SER A 354 -1.62 11.32 -21.26
CA SER A 354 -3.01 11.64 -21.60
C SER A 354 -3.87 10.56 -20.99
N MET A 355 -4.41 10.81 -19.80
CA MET A 355 -5.55 10.01 -19.35
C MET A 355 -6.66 10.24 -20.37
N PRO A 356 -7.30 9.17 -20.88
CA PRO A 356 -8.43 9.34 -21.78
C PRO A 356 -9.46 10.25 -21.10
N PRO A 357 -10.11 11.17 -21.84
CA PRO A 357 -11.08 12.08 -21.26
C PRO A 357 -12.11 11.26 -20.50
N GLN A 358 -12.15 11.46 -19.19
CA GLN A 358 -13.13 10.82 -18.33
C GLN A 358 -14.52 11.21 -18.84
N GLY A 359 -15.31 10.21 -19.16
CA GLY A 359 -16.57 10.25 -19.87
C GLY A 359 -17.40 11.52 -19.71
N ARG A 360 -18.16 11.84 -20.74
CA ARG A 360 -19.02 13.01 -20.94
C ARG A 360 -19.22 13.84 -19.69
N LEU A 361 -18.51 14.99 -19.61
CA LEU A 361 -18.70 16.00 -18.59
C LEU A 361 -20.12 16.57 -18.76
N SER A 362 -21.10 15.88 -18.19
CA SER A 362 -22.46 16.35 -18.19
C SER A 362 -22.50 17.61 -17.34
N VAL A 363 -22.82 18.74 -17.96
CA VAL A 363 -23.03 20.01 -17.25
C VAL A 363 -24.17 19.79 -16.25
N ARG A 364 -23.81 19.67 -14.99
CA ARG A 364 -24.81 19.47 -13.93
C ARG A 364 -25.51 20.80 -13.61
N THR A 365 -26.83 20.78 -13.52
CA THR A 365 -27.62 21.97 -13.23
C THR A 365 -27.40 22.49 -11.80
N ARG A 366 -27.56 23.78 -11.57
CA ARG A 366 -27.49 24.38 -10.22
C ARG A 366 -28.50 23.75 -9.25
N ARG A 367 -29.70 23.43 -9.75
CA ARG A 367 -30.75 22.78 -8.93
C ARG A 367 -30.30 21.41 -8.42
N ARG A 368 -29.68 20.57 -9.24
CA ARG A 368 -29.16 19.26 -8.84
C ARG A 368 -28.05 19.39 -7.79
N PHE A 369 -27.18 20.39 -7.97
CA PHE A 369 -26.12 20.67 -6.99
C PHE A 369 -26.71 21.09 -5.64
N LEU A 370 -27.64 22.03 -5.62
CA LEU A 370 -28.29 22.49 -4.37
C LEU A 370 -29.06 21.35 -3.68
N ALA A 371 -29.79 20.54 -4.46
CA ALA A 371 -30.46 19.35 -3.93
C ALA A 371 -29.46 18.34 -3.31
N ALA A 372 -28.33 18.10 -3.97
CA ALA A 372 -27.30 17.21 -3.45
C ALA A 372 -26.69 17.76 -2.13
N VAL A 373 -26.42 19.06 -2.06
CA VAL A 373 -25.94 19.71 -0.83
C VAL A 373 -26.97 19.57 0.29
N ALA A 374 -28.27 19.88 0.02
CA ALA A 374 -29.33 19.78 1.00
C ALA A 374 -29.50 18.34 1.51
N VAL A 375 -29.53 17.36 0.60
CA VAL A 375 -29.62 15.94 0.99
C VAL A 375 -28.39 15.50 1.79
N SER A 376 -27.18 15.84 1.35
CA SER A 376 -25.95 15.48 2.08
C SER A 376 -25.90 16.14 3.46
N ALA A 377 -26.35 17.40 3.59
CA ALA A 377 -26.42 18.09 4.87
C ALA A 377 -27.47 17.48 5.81
N ALA A 378 -28.65 17.11 5.28
CA ALA A 378 -29.69 16.44 6.05
C ALA A 378 -29.24 15.05 6.54
N LEU A 379 -28.58 14.27 5.65
CA LEU A 379 -28.00 12.97 6.02
C LEU A 379 -26.89 13.12 7.07
N LEU A 380 -26.06 14.15 6.96
CA LEU A 380 -25.03 14.43 7.96
C LEU A 380 -25.63 14.80 9.29
N ALA A 381 -26.65 15.66 9.30
CA ALA A 381 -27.39 16.02 10.54
C ALA A 381 -28.00 14.77 11.19
N GLY A 382 -28.60 13.88 10.39
CA GLY A 382 -29.13 12.59 10.87
C GLY A 382 -28.00 11.68 11.41
N ALA A 383 -26.86 11.62 10.75
CA ALA A 383 -25.70 10.83 11.20
C ALA A 383 -25.09 11.40 12.50
N VAL A 384 -25.03 12.72 12.65
CA VAL A 384 -24.61 13.38 13.89
C VAL A 384 -25.58 13.06 15.03
N LEU A 385 -26.88 13.20 14.79
CA LEU A 385 -27.89 12.85 15.79
C LEU A 385 -27.81 11.39 16.20
N LEU A 386 -27.78 10.47 15.24
CA LEU A 386 -27.58 9.05 15.52
C LEU A 386 -26.26 8.83 16.26
N GLY A 387 -25.19 9.50 15.87
CA GLY A 387 -23.91 9.46 16.53
C GLY A 387 -23.95 9.87 18.01
N LEU A 388 -24.76 10.80 18.41
CA LEU A 388 -24.94 11.19 19.81
C LEU A 388 -25.83 10.20 20.57
N LEU A 389 -26.85 9.65 19.93
CA LEU A 389 -27.85 8.78 20.57
C LEU A 389 -27.44 7.31 20.62
N ALA A 390 -26.82 6.80 19.55
CA ALA A 390 -26.47 5.37 19.41
C ALA A 390 -25.16 5.01 20.11
N GLY A 391 -25.09 3.82 20.72
CA GLY A 391 -23.90 3.28 21.36
C GLY A 391 -24.25 2.05 22.19
N SER A 392 -23.38 1.64 23.12
CA SER A 392 -23.67 0.56 24.08
C SER A 392 -24.92 0.87 24.93
N LEU A 393 -25.13 2.14 25.26
CA LEU A 393 -26.35 2.69 25.82
C LEU A 393 -27.05 3.50 24.74
N TRP A 394 -28.29 3.15 24.39
CA TRP A 394 -29.13 3.92 23.48
C TRP A 394 -29.84 5.05 24.23
N LEU A 395 -29.58 6.28 23.82
CA LEU A 395 -30.15 7.49 24.38
C LEU A 395 -31.34 7.96 23.54
N ARG A 396 -32.23 8.71 24.15
CA ARG A 396 -33.40 9.32 23.50
C ARG A 396 -33.11 10.79 23.17
N THR A 397 -33.90 11.35 22.28
CA THR A 397 -33.80 12.79 21.96
C THR A 397 -34.08 13.70 23.17
N GLY A 398 -34.94 13.24 24.11
CA GLY A 398 -35.14 13.92 25.37
C GLY A 398 -33.90 13.99 26.27
N ASP A 399 -33.08 12.92 26.27
CA ASP A 399 -31.83 12.89 27.02
C ASP A 399 -30.83 13.93 26.49
N LEU A 400 -30.80 14.10 25.16
CA LEU A 400 -29.99 15.12 24.51
C LEU A 400 -30.46 16.54 24.90
N ALA A 401 -31.78 16.77 24.98
CA ALA A 401 -32.35 18.05 25.43
C ALA A 401 -32.00 18.35 26.89
N LEU A 402 -32.06 17.34 27.77
CA LEU A 402 -31.65 17.48 29.17
C LEU A 402 -30.16 17.81 29.29
N TRP A 403 -29.32 17.17 28.50
CA TRP A 403 -27.87 17.45 28.47
C TRP A 403 -27.56 18.88 28.00
N LEU A 404 -28.22 19.33 26.93
CA LEU A 404 -28.05 20.70 26.43
C LEU A 404 -28.50 21.77 27.46
N ASN A 405 -29.47 21.44 28.31
CA ASN A 405 -29.94 22.32 29.37
C ASN A 405 -29.16 22.16 30.69
N GLY A 406 -28.13 21.31 30.73
CA GLY A 406 -27.33 21.07 31.94
C GLY A 406 -28.07 20.34 33.05
N SER A 407 -29.20 19.66 32.74
CA SER A 407 -30.05 18.95 33.69
C SER A 407 -30.08 17.43 33.49
N ALA A 408 -29.12 16.90 32.70
CA ALA A 408 -29.04 15.47 32.47
C ALA A 408 -28.55 14.71 33.71
N PRO A 409 -29.12 13.53 34.00
CA PRO A 409 -28.56 12.61 35.02
C PRO A 409 -27.11 12.26 34.72
N ASP A 410 -26.30 12.00 35.75
CA ASP A 410 -24.85 11.77 35.64
C ASP A 410 -24.44 10.71 34.60
N LEU A 411 -25.20 9.63 34.49
CA LEU A 411 -24.92 8.59 33.50
C LEU A 411 -25.08 9.07 32.05
N ILE A 412 -26.17 9.84 31.82
CA ILE A 412 -26.50 10.38 30.52
C ILE A 412 -25.51 11.51 30.17
N GLY A 413 -25.24 12.39 31.16
CA GLY A 413 -24.26 13.48 31.00
C GLY A 413 -22.91 12.96 30.58
N ARG A 414 -22.34 12.03 31.35
CA ARG A 414 -21.05 11.38 31.03
C ARG A 414 -21.03 10.70 29.65
N ALA A 415 -22.11 9.99 29.31
CA ALA A 415 -22.22 9.34 28.00
C ALA A 415 -22.21 10.34 26.83
N LEU A 416 -22.85 11.49 26.97
CA LEU A 416 -22.88 12.55 25.95
C LEU A 416 -21.58 13.37 25.93
N ASP A 417 -20.98 13.62 27.09
CA ASP A 417 -19.68 14.29 27.20
C ASP A 417 -18.56 13.49 26.51
N ASP A 418 -18.61 12.15 26.55
CA ASP A 418 -17.69 11.29 25.79
C ASP A 418 -18.03 11.23 24.30
N ARG A 419 -19.34 11.27 23.94
CA ARG A 419 -19.78 11.13 22.54
C ARG A 419 -19.63 12.40 21.73
N PHE A 420 -19.85 13.56 22.32
CA PHE A 420 -19.81 14.84 21.62
C PHE A 420 -18.46 15.11 20.96
N PRO A 421 -17.29 15.04 21.67
CA PRO A 421 -16.00 15.24 21.04
C PRO A 421 -15.71 14.19 19.97
N ARG A 422 -16.16 12.97 20.16
CA ARG A 422 -16.01 11.87 19.23
C ARG A 422 -16.74 12.14 17.91
N VAL A 423 -18.00 12.54 17.97
CA VAL A 423 -18.81 12.89 16.80
C VAL A 423 -18.27 14.13 16.11
N ALA A 424 -17.85 15.14 16.88
CA ALA A 424 -17.20 16.33 16.36
C ALA A 424 -15.89 16.00 15.61
N ALA A 425 -15.05 15.10 16.18
CA ALA A 425 -13.84 14.62 15.52
C ALA A 425 -14.15 13.92 14.19
N ALA A 426 -15.16 13.06 14.16
CA ALA A 426 -15.59 12.35 12.94
C ALA A 426 -16.04 13.33 11.84
N VAL A 427 -16.87 14.31 12.19
CA VAL A 427 -17.37 15.34 11.24
C VAL A 427 -16.24 16.19 10.70
N LEU A 428 -15.42 16.77 11.58
CA LEU A 428 -14.39 17.72 11.19
C LEU A 428 -13.23 17.05 10.46
N ALA A 429 -12.76 15.92 10.95
CA ALA A 429 -11.70 15.19 10.25
C ALA A 429 -12.19 14.60 8.91
N GLY A 430 -13.44 14.13 8.85
CA GLY A 430 -14.04 13.68 7.59
C GLY A 430 -14.15 14.82 6.57
N ALA A 431 -14.57 16.02 7.00
CA ALA A 431 -14.60 17.21 6.14
C ALA A 431 -13.19 17.61 5.68
N ALA A 432 -12.20 17.57 6.59
CA ALA A 432 -10.82 17.92 6.30
C ALA A 432 -10.19 16.94 5.28
N LEU A 433 -10.39 15.64 5.45
CA LEU A 433 -9.93 14.62 4.51
C LEU A 433 -10.64 14.71 3.16
N GLY A 434 -11.96 15.02 3.14
CA GLY A 434 -12.71 15.25 1.91
C GLY A 434 -12.19 16.47 1.13
N LEU A 435 -11.87 17.57 1.83
CA LEU A 435 -11.24 18.76 1.23
C LEU A 435 -9.83 18.46 0.75
N ALA A 436 -9.00 17.83 1.57
CA ALA A 436 -7.63 17.46 1.22
C ALA A 436 -7.59 16.55 -0.01
N GLY A 437 -8.48 15.55 -0.08
CA GLY A 437 -8.62 14.68 -1.24
C GLY A 437 -9.04 15.42 -2.52
N CYS A 438 -9.99 16.35 -2.40
CA CYS A 438 -10.42 17.20 -3.52
C CYS A 438 -9.26 18.02 -4.10
N VAL A 439 -8.44 18.60 -3.24
CA VAL A 439 -7.26 19.38 -3.60
C VAL A 439 -6.21 18.52 -4.25
N VAL A 440 -5.87 17.37 -3.64
CA VAL A 440 -4.84 16.45 -4.16
C VAL A 440 -5.24 15.93 -5.54
N GLN A 441 -6.48 15.43 -5.70
CA GLN A 441 -6.97 14.92 -6.98
C GLN A 441 -6.95 15.96 -8.09
N GLY A 442 -7.33 17.22 -7.76
CA GLY A 442 -7.30 18.33 -8.72
C GLY A 442 -5.87 18.73 -9.11
N THR A 443 -4.96 18.79 -8.14
CA THR A 443 -3.57 19.24 -8.35
C THR A 443 -2.72 18.19 -9.08
N VAL A 444 -2.92 16.90 -8.73
CA VAL A 444 -2.16 15.77 -9.29
C VAL A 444 -2.80 15.22 -10.57
N ARG A 445 -4.02 15.67 -10.91
CA ARG A 445 -4.80 15.17 -12.05
C ARG A 445 -5.07 13.67 -12.03
N ASN A 446 -5.09 13.10 -10.84
CA ASN A 446 -5.36 11.69 -10.63
C ASN A 446 -6.58 11.54 -9.72
N PRO A 447 -7.72 11.04 -10.22
CA PRO A 447 -8.94 10.90 -9.41
C PRO A 447 -8.82 9.86 -8.30
N LEU A 448 -7.73 9.07 -8.30
CA LEU A 448 -7.42 8.05 -7.31
C LEU A 448 -6.40 8.52 -6.28
N ALA A 449 -5.86 9.71 -6.46
CA ALA A 449 -4.93 10.26 -5.48
C ALA A 449 -5.69 10.63 -4.20
N GLU A 450 -5.12 10.21 -3.08
CA GLU A 450 -5.59 10.59 -1.74
C GLU A 450 -4.43 11.18 -0.92
N PRO A 451 -4.72 11.93 0.15
CA PRO A 451 -3.67 12.51 0.99
C PRO A 451 -2.71 11.48 1.59
N GLY A 452 -3.17 10.24 1.83
CA GLY A 452 -2.36 9.13 2.33
C GLY A 452 -1.23 8.72 1.37
N ILE A 453 -1.47 8.79 0.06
CA ILE A 453 -0.46 8.50 -0.98
C ILE A 453 0.72 9.48 -0.91
N LEU A 454 0.51 10.66 -0.36
CA LEU A 454 1.58 11.64 -0.14
C LEU A 454 2.52 11.29 1.03
N GLY A 455 2.43 10.09 1.60
CA GLY A 455 3.26 9.63 2.71
C GLY A 455 3.01 10.34 4.05
N ILE A 456 2.12 11.34 4.08
CA ILE A 456 1.86 12.18 5.26
C ILE A 456 1.31 11.35 6.41
N THR A 457 0.35 10.48 6.11
CA THR A 457 -0.27 9.59 7.10
C THR A 457 0.75 8.60 7.68
N ALA A 458 1.66 8.07 6.84
CA ALA A 458 2.73 7.20 7.29
C ALA A 458 3.74 7.94 8.19
N GLY A 459 4.09 9.19 7.84
CA GLY A 459 4.94 10.04 8.67
C GLY A 459 4.31 10.37 10.02
N ALA A 460 3.03 10.74 10.02
CA ALA A 460 2.31 11.01 11.26
C ALA A 460 2.18 9.73 12.12
N GLY A 461 1.96 8.58 11.49
CA GLY A 461 1.95 7.27 12.14
C GLY A 461 3.28 6.94 12.81
N LEU A 462 4.39 7.12 12.07
CA LEU A 462 5.73 6.94 12.62
C LEU A 462 5.98 7.85 13.81
N GLY A 463 5.61 9.14 13.73
CA GLY A 463 5.78 10.08 14.83
C GLY A 463 5.04 9.66 16.10
N ALA A 464 3.79 9.22 15.96
CA ALA A 464 3.01 8.74 17.09
C ALA A 464 3.58 7.44 17.69
N VAL A 465 3.95 6.47 16.85
CA VAL A 465 4.53 5.20 17.29
C VAL A 465 5.86 5.43 17.99
N THR A 466 6.70 6.34 17.49
CA THR A 466 7.97 6.70 18.14
C THR A 466 7.75 7.20 19.56
N VAL A 467 6.76 8.06 19.81
CA VAL A 467 6.45 8.56 21.18
C VAL A 467 6.03 7.42 22.10
N VAL A 468 5.18 6.51 21.61
CA VAL A 468 4.66 5.40 22.43
C VAL A 468 5.75 4.36 22.72
N THR A 469 6.59 4.03 21.73
CA THR A 469 7.62 2.98 21.87
C THR A 469 8.89 3.46 22.60
N SER A 470 9.21 4.74 22.51
CA SER A 470 10.40 5.31 23.17
C SER A 470 10.12 5.84 24.57
N ASN A 471 8.94 5.62 25.12
CA ASN A 471 8.53 6.10 26.45
C ASN A 471 8.78 7.61 26.66
N ILE A 472 8.65 8.40 25.60
CA ILE A 472 8.79 9.85 25.68
C ILE A 472 7.65 10.39 26.52
N GLY A 473 7.98 10.96 27.70
CA GLY A 473 6.99 11.56 28.59
C GLY A 473 6.22 12.72 27.94
N GLY A 474 5.20 13.25 28.63
CA GLY A 474 4.39 14.38 28.15
C GLY A 474 3.02 13.99 27.59
N GLY A 475 2.70 12.69 27.58
CA GLY A 475 1.35 12.20 27.32
C GLY A 475 0.81 12.54 25.94
N ARG A 476 -0.49 12.76 25.87
CA ARG A 476 -1.23 12.99 24.62
C ARG A 476 -0.81 14.23 23.82
N PRO A 477 -0.51 15.39 24.43
CA PRO A 477 -0.04 16.57 23.68
C PRO A 477 1.25 16.31 22.90
N VAL A 478 2.20 15.60 23.48
CA VAL A 478 3.47 15.26 22.82
C VAL A 478 3.24 14.31 21.65
N LEU A 479 2.37 13.30 21.81
CA LEU A 479 1.98 12.39 20.74
C LEU A 479 1.38 13.16 19.55
N ILE A 480 0.44 14.06 19.83
CA ILE A 480 -0.23 14.91 18.83
C ILE A 480 0.80 15.76 18.08
N THR A 481 1.63 16.48 18.83
CA THR A 481 2.64 17.38 18.27
C THR A 481 3.63 16.60 17.39
N MET A 482 4.10 15.45 17.85
CA MET A 482 5.04 14.62 17.11
C MET A 482 4.43 14.05 15.84
N ALA A 483 3.16 13.59 15.89
CA ALA A 483 2.44 13.10 14.71
C ALA A 483 2.27 14.21 13.65
N VAL A 484 1.91 15.42 14.04
CA VAL A 484 1.78 16.56 13.11
C VAL A 484 3.14 16.95 12.54
N LEU A 485 4.15 17.11 13.38
CA LEU A 485 5.49 17.50 12.94
C LEU A 485 6.09 16.48 11.97
N MET A 486 5.98 15.19 12.26
CA MET A 486 6.47 14.13 11.38
C MET A 486 5.68 14.03 10.09
N GLY A 487 4.36 14.24 10.11
CA GLY A 487 3.54 14.30 8.90
C GLY A 487 3.94 15.47 8.00
N LEU A 488 4.13 16.67 8.56
CA LEU A 488 4.57 17.87 7.83
C LEU A 488 6.03 17.75 7.37
N ALA A 489 6.92 17.19 8.19
CA ALA A 489 8.31 16.92 7.80
C ALA A 489 8.37 15.94 6.62
N THR A 490 7.51 14.92 6.61
CA THR A 490 7.38 13.99 5.48
C THR A 490 6.91 14.71 4.23
N PHE A 491 5.91 15.56 4.30
CA PHE A 491 5.48 16.37 3.17
C PHE A 491 6.62 17.26 2.65
N ALA A 492 7.34 17.95 3.55
CA ALA A 492 8.47 18.80 3.21
C ALA A 492 9.59 18.00 2.52
N LEU A 493 9.90 16.81 3.04
CA LEU A 493 10.88 15.89 2.44
C LEU A 493 10.45 15.48 1.02
N ILE A 494 9.19 15.07 0.83
CA ILE A 494 8.66 14.67 -0.47
C ILE A 494 8.69 15.85 -1.45
N ALA A 495 8.26 17.04 -1.01
CA ALA A 495 8.30 18.24 -1.82
C ALA A 495 9.74 18.58 -2.24
N LEU A 496 10.71 18.49 -1.33
CA LEU A 496 12.13 18.72 -1.59
C LEU A 496 12.69 17.71 -2.61
N LEU A 497 12.46 16.43 -2.42
CA LEU A 497 12.95 15.36 -3.30
C LEU A 497 12.30 15.40 -4.69
N ALA A 498 11.03 15.80 -4.76
CA ALA A 498 10.30 15.95 -6.02
C ALA A 498 10.60 17.26 -6.78
N TRP A 499 11.25 18.23 -6.14
CA TRP A 499 11.46 19.61 -6.66
C TRP A 499 12.53 19.71 -7.75
N ARG A 500 12.79 18.75 -8.53
CA ARG A 500 13.81 18.82 -9.59
C ARG A 500 13.19 19.24 -10.91
N GLY A 501 13.35 20.53 -11.28
CA GLY A 501 12.74 21.09 -12.52
C GLY A 501 11.24 21.42 -12.41
N GLY A 502 10.76 21.70 -11.19
CA GLY A 502 9.36 21.94 -10.85
C GLY A 502 8.68 20.77 -10.15
N LEU A 503 7.56 21.04 -9.48
CA LEU A 503 6.72 20.01 -8.82
C LEU A 503 5.90 19.26 -9.88
N LEU A 504 6.51 18.26 -10.53
CA LEU A 504 5.81 17.38 -11.46
C LEU A 504 4.89 16.42 -10.69
N PRO A 505 3.59 16.37 -11.04
CA PRO A 505 2.63 15.53 -10.32
C PRO A 505 3.02 14.06 -10.21
N ASP A 506 3.47 13.44 -11.30
CA ASP A 506 3.84 12.03 -11.33
C ASP A 506 5.06 11.73 -10.45
N ARG A 507 6.08 12.60 -10.49
CA ARG A 507 7.26 12.49 -9.62
C ARG A 507 6.88 12.64 -8.16
N PHE A 508 6.03 13.62 -7.86
CA PHE A 508 5.56 13.88 -6.49
C PHE A 508 4.82 12.68 -5.91
N VAL A 509 3.94 12.06 -6.68
CA VAL A 509 3.22 10.83 -6.28
C VAL A 509 4.18 9.67 -6.06
N LEU A 510 5.13 9.44 -6.97
CA LEU A 510 6.09 8.34 -6.84
C LEU A 510 7.01 8.49 -5.64
N VAL A 511 7.55 9.69 -5.41
CA VAL A 511 8.35 9.99 -4.22
C VAL A 511 7.49 9.80 -2.97
N GLY A 512 6.22 10.24 -3.00
CA GLY A 512 5.27 10.07 -1.91
C GLY A 512 5.01 8.60 -1.57
N ILE A 513 4.77 7.76 -2.59
CA ILE A 513 4.60 6.32 -2.43
C ILE A 513 5.87 5.70 -1.83
N GLY A 514 7.05 6.02 -2.37
CA GLY A 514 8.32 5.50 -1.85
C GLY A 514 8.54 5.89 -0.39
N CYS A 515 8.43 7.17 -0.05
CA CYS A 515 8.56 7.65 1.33
C CYS A 515 7.50 7.01 2.25
N GLY A 516 6.25 6.89 1.79
CA GLY A 516 5.16 6.28 2.54
C GLY A 516 5.46 4.83 2.94
N TYR A 517 5.91 4.02 2.00
CA TYR A 517 6.31 2.63 2.29
C TYR A 517 7.53 2.56 3.21
N GLY A 518 8.54 3.41 3.01
CA GLY A 518 9.71 3.45 3.89
C GLY A 518 9.35 3.80 5.33
N LEU A 519 8.51 4.82 5.52
CA LEU A 519 8.05 5.24 6.85
C LEU A 519 7.12 4.20 7.50
N SER A 520 6.25 3.55 6.72
CA SER A 520 5.42 2.44 7.20
C SER A 520 6.27 1.25 7.64
N SER A 521 7.36 0.96 6.91
CA SER A 521 8.32 -0.08 7.28
C SER A 521 9.03 0.23 8.58
N LEU A 522 9.46 1.50 8.79
CA LEU A 522 10.03 1.95 10.07
C LEU A 522 9.00 1.87 11.21
N THR A 523 7.74 2.21 10.94
CA THR A 523 6.64 2.05 11.91
C THR A 523 6.49 0.59 12.32
N THR A 524 6.46 -0.33 11.34
CA THR A 524 6.40 -1.77 11.60
C THR A 524 7.60 -2.26 12.41
N PHE A 525 8.81 -1.78 12.09
CA PHE A 525 10.02 -2.09 12.87
C PHE A 525 9.88 -1.68 14.33
N LEU A 526 9.43 -0.47 14.61
CA LEU A 526 9.21 0.01 15.97
C LEU A 526 8.13 -0.79 16.69
N LEU A 527 7.04 -1.16 15.99
CA LEU A 527 5.96 -1.98 16.56
C LEU A 527 6.43 -3.36 16.98
N LEU A 528 7.28 -4.00 16.17
CA LEU A 528 7.82 -5.32 16.48
C LEU A 528 8.80 -5.32 17.66
N ARG A 529 9.39 -4.17 17.96
CA ARG A 529 10.25 -3.97 19.16
C ARG A 529 9.48 -3.42 20.35
N ALA A 530 8.23 -3.00 20.17
CA ALA A 530 7.40 -2.51 21.24
C ALA A 530 6.97 -3.66 22.18
N ASP A 531 6.61 -3.31 23.39
CA ASP A 531 5.98 -4.23 24.33
C ASP A 531 4.71 -4.86 23.68
N PRO A 532 4.59 -6.20 23.64
CA PRO A 532 3.43 -6.88 23.07
C PRO A 532 2.09 -6.41 23.64
N TRP A 533 2.05 -5.97 24.90
CA TRP A 533 0.84 -5.44 25.54
C TRP A 533 0.39 -4.08 24.96
N ASN A 534 1.30 -3.28 24.43
CA ASN A 534 1.00 -2.00 23.81
C ASN A 534 0.63 -2.12 22.32
N THR A 535 1.01 -3.22 21.67
CA THR A 535 0.79 -3.44 20.24
C THR A 535 -0.69 -3.31 19.81
N PRO A 536 -1.68 -3.91 20.48
CA PRO A 536 -3.09 -3.77 20.10
C PRO A 536 -3.59 -2.34 20.20
N ARG A 537 -3.13 -1.57 21.19
CA ARG A 537 -3.48 -0.16 21.37
C ARG A 537 -2.95 0.70 20.22
N ILE A 538 -1.71 0.44 19.83
CA ILE A 538 -1.07 1.15 18.71
C ILE A 538 -1.74 0.78 17.38
N LEU A 539 -2.05 -0.50 17.15
CA LEU A 539 -2.77 -0.96 15.97
C LEU A 539 -4.15 -0.34 15.86
N THR A 540 -4.90 -0.26 16.97
CA THR A 540 -6.20 0.41 17.01
C THR A 540 -6.08 1.89 16.62
N TRP A 541 -5.03 2.57 17.10
CA TRP A 541 -4.78 3.96 16.75
C TRP A 541 -4.38 4.13 15.27
N LEU A 542 -3.49 3.27 14.74
CA LEU A 542 -3.09 3.25 13.34
C LEU A 542 -4.24 2.86 12.40
N SER A 543 -5.24 2.12 12.89
CA SER A 543 -6.43 1.75 12.13
C SER A 543 -7.49 2.86 12.07
N GLY A 544 -7.22 4.02 12.68
CA GLY A 544 -8.11 5.16 12.69
C GLY A 544 -9.30 5.01 13.64
N THR A 545 -9.21 5.61 14.80
CA THR A 545 -10.25 5.54 15.84
C THR A 545 -10.60 6.91 16.37
N THR A 546 -11.88 7.10 16.63
CA THR A 546 -12.44 8.26 17.33
C THR A 546 -12.58 8.01 18.85
N TYR A 547 -12.28 6.78 19.32
CA TYR A 547 -12.44 6.39 20.73
C TYR A 547 -11.56 7.23 21.66
N GLY A 548 -12.16 7.67 22.78
CA GLY A 548 -11.49 8.44 23.83
C GLY A 548 -11.01 9.83 23.37
N ARG A 549 -11.63 10.42 22.35
CA ARG A 549 -11.33 11.79 21.92
C ARG A 549 -11.94 12.82 22.86
N THR A 550 -11.19 13.90 23.06
CA THR A 550 -11.56 15.03 23.88
C THR A 550 -11.64 16.31 23.04
N VAL A 551 -12.26 17.36 23.54
CA VAL A 551 -12.38 18.65 22.83
C VAL A 551 -11.01 19.20 22.37
N PRO A 552 -9.93 19.16 23.19
CA PRO A 552 -8.60 19.56 22.74
C PRO A 552 -8.07 18.85 21.50
N ASP A 553 -8.49 17.60 21.21
CA ASP A 553 -8.08 16.89 20.01
C ASP A 553 -8.79 17.37 18.75
N VAL A 554 -9.97 17.96 18.91
CA VAL A 554 -10.84 18.41 17.82
C VAL A 554 -10.50 19.83 17.39
N VAL A 555 -10.08 20.67 18.32
CA VAL A 555 -9.77 22.10 18.09
C VAL A 555 -8.74 22.30 16.97
N PRO A 556 -7.61 21.58 16.89
CA PRO A 556 -6.62 21.77 15.83
C PRO A 556 -7.21 21.55 14.43
N VAL A 557 -8.08 20.55 14.27
CA VAL A 557 -8.71 20.26 12.96
C VAL A 557 -9.73 21.36 12.62
N ALA A 558 -10.49 21.84 13.60
CA ALA A 558 -11.44 22.93 13.41
C ALA A 558 -10.72 24.20 12.94
N VAL A 559 -9.63 24.57 13.61
CA VAL A 559 -8.77 25.72 13.22
C VAL A 559 -8.16 25.50 11.83
N GLY A 560 -7.62 24.32 11.58
CA GLY A 560 -7.06 23.95 10.27
C GLY A 560 -8.09 24.09 9.14
N LEU A 561 -9.32 23.64 9.34
CA LEU A 561 -10.42 23.82 8.38
C LEU A 561 -10.79 25.30 8.22
N ALA A 562 -10.92 26.05 9.31
CA ALA A 562 -11.24 27.47 9.26
C ALA A 562 -10.24 28.28 8.44
N LEU A 563 -8.97 27.89 8.44
CA LEU A 563 -7.92 28.53 7.65
C LEU A 563 -7.85 27.98 6.22
N ALA A 564 -7.95 26.65 6.05
CA ALA A 564 -7.77 26.01 4.75
C ALA A 564 -8.98 26.21 3.81
N VAL A 565 -10.20 26.25 4.31
CA VAL A 565 -11.40 26.42 3.46
C VAL A 565 -11.37 27.75 2.70
N PRO A 566 -11.15 28.92 3.33
CA PRO A 566 -11.03 30.19 2.60
C PRO A 566 -9.86 30.20 1.61
N LEU A 567 -8.70 29.63 2.00
CA LEU A 567 -7.54 29.55 1.14
C LEU A 567 -7.83 28.73 -0.13
N VAL A 568 -8.34 27.50 0.04
CA VAL A 568 -8.63 26.60 -1.08
C VAL A 568 -9.77 27.15 -1.93
N PHE A 569 -10.78 27.75 -1.33
CA PHE A 569 -11.88 28.37 -2.07
C PHE A 569 -11.41 29.62 -2.85
N GLY A 570 -10.47 30.38 -2.33
CA GLY A 570 -9.80 31.47 -3.03
C GLY A 570 -9.03 30.98 -4.26
N LEU A 571 -8.38 29.84 -4.14
CA LEU A 571 -7.58 29.21 -5.21
C LEU A 571 -8.41 28.28 -6.15
N ARG A 572 -9.73 28.21 -6.03
CA ARG A 572 -10.59 27.29 -6.78
C ARG A 572 -10.45 27.41 -8.31
N ARG A 573 -10.24 28.64 -8.82
CA ARG A 573 -10.02 28.86 -10.26
C ARG A 573 -8.69 28.29 -10.73
N GLN A 574 -7.65 28.41 -9.91
CA GLN A 574 -6.34 27.81 -10.18
C GLN A 574 -6.44 26.27 -10.16
N LEU A 575 -7.20 25.70 -9.22
CA LEU A 575 -7.50 24.27 -9.21
C LEU A 575 -8.23 23.79 -10.46
N ASP A 576 -9.20 24.56 -10.95
CA ASP A 576 -9.91 24.24 -12.19
C ASP A 576 -8.93 24.22 -13.39
N LEU A 577 -7.98 25.17 -13.46
CA LEU A 577 -6.97 25.23 -14.50
C LEU A 577 -5.94 24.11 -14.38
N LEU A 578 -5.41 23.87 -13.17
CA LEU A 578 -4.45 22.80 -12.89
C LEU A 578 -4.99 21.40 -13.23
N ALA A 579 -6.31 21.21 -13.11
CA ALA A 579 -6.96 19.95 -13.43
C ALA A 579 -7.02 19.66 -14.96
N VAL A 580 -6.79 20.64 -15.82
CA VAL A 580 -6.81 20.49 -17.28
C VAL A 580 -5.45 20.03 -17.79
N ASP A 581 -4.44 20.89 -17.69
CA ASP A 581 -3.07 20.64 -18.14
C ASP A 581 -2.05 21.56 -17.43
N ASP A 582 -0.78 21.53 -17.83
CA ASP A 582 0.29 22.38 -17.28
C ASP A 582 0.52 23.64 -18.12
N ASP A 583 0.12 23.66 -19.37
CA ASP A 583 0.42 24.75 -20.30
C ASP A 583 -0.63 25.87 -20.21
N THR A 584 -1.91 25.51 -20.13
CA THR A 584 -3.01 26.49 -20.00
C THR A 584 -2.83 27.43 -18.81
N PRO A 585 -2.55 26.96 -17.57
CA PRO A 585 -2.31 27.85 -16.44
C PRO A 585 -1.09 28.75 -16.64
N ARG A 586 0.00 28.26 -17.27
CA ARG A 586 1.21 29.04 -17.55
C ARG A 586 0.93 30.19 -18.52
N ILE A 587 0.20 29.89 -19.59
CA ILE A 587 -0.21 30.91 -20.57
C ILE A 587 -1.06 32.01 -19.93
N LEU A 588 -1.90 31.63 -18.94
CA LEU A 588 -2.74 32.56 -18.19
C LEU A 588 -2.01 33.23 -17.00
N GLY A 589 -0.69 33.07 -16.88
CA GLY A 589 0.14 33.74 -15.89
C GLY A 589 0.07 33.14 -14.49
N VAL A 590 -0.45 31.93 -14.32
CA VAL A 590 -0.48 31.25 -13.03
C VAL A 590 0.91 30.67 -12.71
N ARG A 591 1.44 30.96 -11.53
CA ARG A 591 2.70 30.37 -11.03
C ARG A 591 2.42 28.96 -10.51
N LEU A 592 2.59 27.96 -11.40
CA LEU A 592 2.25 26.55 -11.15
C LEU A 592 2.83 25.99 -9.84
N GLU A 593 4.15 26.17 -9.65
CA GLU A 593 4.86 25.61 -8.52
C GLU A 593 4.34 26.17 -7.18
N ARG A 594 4.12 27.49 -7.14
CA ARG A 594 3.60 28.15 -5.94
C ARG A 594 2.17 27.71 -5.65
N SER A 595 1.32 27.61 -6.68
CA SER A 595 -0.07 27.18 -6.53
C SER A 595 -0.15 25.73 -6.07
N ARG A 596 0.66 24.84 -6.66
CA ARG A 596 0.75 23.43 -6.26
C ARG A 596 1.27 23.29 -4.83
N LEU A 597 2.33 24.01 -4.46
CA LEU A 597 2.90 23.94 -3.12
C LEU A 597 1.89 24.40 -2.06
N LEU A 598 1.19 25.53 -2.30
CA LEU A 598 0.18 26.04 -1.35
C LEU A 598 -1.00 25.07 -1.22
N LEU A 599 -1.49 24.54 -2.32
CA LEU A 599 -2.63 23.62 -2.33
C LEU A 599 -2.27 22.27 -1.70
N LEU A 600 -1.16 21.66 -2.10
CA LEU A 600 -0.70 20.40 -1.53
C LEU A 600 -0.27 20.57 -0.07
N GLY A 601 0.33 21.72 0.29
CA GLY A 601 0.65 22.07 1.67
C GLY A 601 -0.59 22.19 2.55
N ALA A 602 -1.65 22.86 2.05
CA ALA A 602 -2.92 22.91 2.77
C ALA A 602 -3.54 21.51 2.95
N ALA A 603 -3.50 20.66 1.92
CA ALA A 603 -3.93 19.28 2.01
C ALA A 603 -3.10 18.46 3.02
N ALA A 604 -1.78 18.70 3.07
CA ALA A 604 -0.87 18.06 4.02
C ALA A 604 -1.18 18.44 5.47
N VAL A 605 -1.40 19.73 5.73
CA VAL A 605 -1.81 20.22 7.06
C VAL A 605 -3.14 19.59 7.47
N LEU A 606 -4.15 19.61 6.61
CA LEU A 606 -5.45 19.00 6.90
C LEU A 606 -5.36 17.50 7.17
N ALA A 607 -4.57 16.78 6.38
CA ALA A 607 -4.35 15.34 6.58
C ALA A 607 -3.65 15.06 7.91
N SER A 608 -2.57 15.79 8.24
CA SER A 608 -1.85 15.63 9.51
C SER A 608 -2.73 15.94 10.72
N LEU A 609 -3.52 17.01 10.66
CA LEU A 609 -4.47 17.36 11.73
C LEU A 609 -5.60 16.33 11.86
N SER A 610 -6.06 15.74 10.75
CA SER A 610 -7.06 14.66 10.77
C SER A 610 -6.53 13.41 11.46
N VAL A 611 -5.24 13.06 11.24
CA VAL A 611 -4.58 11.94 11.94
C VAL A 611 -4.58 12.15 13.45
N VAL A 612 -4.43 13.38 13.90
CA VAL A 612 -4.54 13.74 15.34
C VAL A 612 -5.94 13.43 15.89
N ALA A 613 -6.97 13.87 15.17
CA ALA A 613 -8.36 13.74 15.64
C ALA A 613 -8.89 12.31 15.57
N ILE A 614 -8.57 11.55 14.52
CA ILE A 614 -9.19 10.24 14.28
C ILE A 614 -8.19 9.12 13.97
N GLY A 615 -6.87 9.35 14.12
CA GLY A 615 -5.83 8.39 13.71
C GLY A 615 -5.66 8.33 12.18
N ALA A 616 -4.92 7.32 11.72
CA ALA A 616 -4.66 7.13 10.31
C ALA A 616 -5.91 6.55 9.61
N VAL A 617 -6.57 7.35 8.79
CA VAL A 617 -7.77 6.96 8.03
C VAL A 617 -7.52 7.17 6.54
N GLY A 618 -7.59 6.10 5.78
CA GLY A 618 -7.61 6.13 4.31
C GLY A 618 -9.02 6.18 3.73
N PHE A 619 -9.11 6.17 2.42
CA PHE A 619 -10.35 6.11 1.63
C PHE A 619 -11.22 7.36 1.63
N VAL A 620 -11.31 8.13 2.71
CA VAL A 620 -12.19 9.31 2.77
C VAL A 620 -11.79 10.33 1.71
N GLY A 621 -10.50 10.64 1.64
CA GLY A 621 -9.94 11.56 0.66
C GLY A 621 -10.01 11.06 -0.78
N LEU A 622 -10.27 9.79 -0.98
CA LEU A 622 -10.46 9.17 -2.29
C LEU A 622 -11.94 9.15 -2.68
N VAL A 623 -12.79 8.63 -1.82
CA VAL A 623 -14.22 8.36 -2.11
C VAL A 623 -15.04 9.64 -2.14
N ALA A 624 -14.89 10.52 -1.15
CA ALA A 624 -15.72 11.71 -1.02
C ALA A 624 -15.60 12.67 -2.22
N PRO A 625 -14.39 13.06 -2.71
CA PRO A 625 -14.28 13.90 -3.90
C PRO A 625 -14.70 13.20 -5.18
N HIS A 626 -14.47 11.88 -5.26
CA HIS A 626 -14.90 11.11 -6.42
C HIS A 626 -16.42 11.08 -6.55
N LEU A 627 -17.13 10.80 -5.45
CA LEU A 627 -18.60 10.83 -5.39
C LEU A 627 -19.12 12.24 -5.64
N ALA A 628 -18.49 13.27 -5.07
CA ALA A 628 -18.83 14.66 -5.30
C ALA A 628 -18.73 15.03 -6.80
N ARG A 629 -17.67 14.58 -7.48
CA ARG A 629 -17.48 14.80 -8.93
C ARG A 629 -18.55 14.10 -9.75
N PHE A 630 -18.94 12.90 -9.39
CA PHE A 630 -20.02 12.17 -10.04
C PHE A 630 -21.37 12.92 -9.92
N ILE A 631 -21.64 13.52 -8.78
CA ILE A 631 -22.92 14.22 -8.47
C ILE A 631 -22.93 15.64 -9.04
N ALA A 632 -21.89 16.44 -8.77
CA ALA A 632 -21.87 17.89 -9.01
C ALA A 632 -21.08 18.32 -10.25
N GLY A 633 -20.34 17.40 -10.89
CA GLY A 633 -19.42 17.68 -12.01
C GLY A 633 -18.03 18.11 -11.55
N ALA A 634 -17.18 18.57 -12.49
CA ALA A 634 -15.75 18.78 -12.25
C ALA A 634 -15.37 20.16 -11.67
N ARG A 635 -16.28 21.12 -11.55
CA ARG A 635 -15.96 22.47 -11.06
C ARG A 635 -15.64 22.49 -9.56
N HIS A 636 -14.44 22.93 -9.19
CA HIS A 636 -14.00 22.96 -7.79
C HIS A 636 -14.84 23.85 -6.88
N SER A 637 -15.48 24.89 -7.41
CA SER A 637 -16.44 25.69 -6.62
C SER A 637 -17.60 24.88 -6.04
N ARG A 638 -17.96 23.75 -6.64
CA ARG A 638 -18.99 22.82 -6.16
C ARG A 638 -18.40 21.60 -5.46
N LEU A 639 -17.25 21.13 -5.96
CA LEU A 639 -16.58 19.96 -5.45
C LEU A 639 -16.12 20.14 -4.00
N ILE A 640 -15.55 21.30 -3.67
CA ILE A 640 -15.03 21.61 -2.33
C ILE A 640 -16.12 21.34 -1.27
N LEU A 641 -17.25 22.01 -1.37
CA LEU A 641 -18.33 21.90 -0.39
C LEU A 641 -18.88 20.47 -0.30
N LEU A 642 -19.17 19.87 -1.47
CA LEU A 642 -19.79 18.54 -1.48
C LEU A 642 -18.82 17.46 -1.01
N SER A 643 -17.52 17.57 -1.31
CA SER A 643 -16.49 16.65 -0.81
C SER A 643 -16.35 16.71 0.71
N MET A 644 -16.43 17.92 1.30
CA MET A 644 -16.41 18.09 2.75
C MET A 644 -17.62 17.44 3.40
N LEU A 645 -18.83 17.68 2.88
CA LEU A 645 -20.07 17.09 3.42
C LEU A 645 -20.08 15.58 3.32
N LEU A 646 -19.67 15.03 2.17
CA LEU A 646 -19.63 13.59 1.95
C LEU A 646 -18.51 12.92 2.78
N GLY A 647 -17.37 13.58 2.95
CA GLY A 647 -16.30 13.09 3.83
C GLY A 647 -16.73 13.05 5.29
N ALA A 648 -17.37 14.12 5.78
CA ALA A 648 -17.93 14.18 7.12
C ALA A 648 -19.01 13.09 7.34
N LEU A 649 -19.91 12.91 6.37
CA LEU A 649 -20.95 11.89 6.42
C LEU A 649 -20.35 10.48 6.48
N LEU A 650 -19.36 10.18 5.62
CA LEU A 650 -18.72 8.86 5.55
C LEU A 650 -18.07 8.48 6.88
N VAL A 651 -17.29 9.40 7.47
CA VAL A 651 -16.61 9.13 8.75
C VAL A 651 -17.62 9.03 9.90
N SER A 652 -18.64 9.89 9.94
CA SER A 652 -19.67 9.84 10.99
C SER A 652 -20.48 8.55 10.95
N VAL A 653 -20.87 8.09 9.78
CA VAL A 653 -21.59 6.82 9.61
C VAL A 653 -20.68 5.64 10.00
N ALA A 654 -19.42 5.63 9.54
CA ALA A 654 -18.46 4.57 9.84
C ALA A 654 -18.16 4.48 11.36
N ASP A 655 -18.00 5.63 12.03
CA ASP A 655 -17.83 5.67 13.48
C ASP A 655 -19.05 5.13 14.22
N THR A 656 -20.24 5.56 13.83
CA THR A 656 -21.48 5.12 14.48
C THR A 656 -21.69 3.61 14.28
N LEU A 657 -21.48 3.08 13.09
CA LEU A 657 -21.55 1.65 12.82
C LEU A 657 -20.48 0.86 13.58
N GLY A 658 -19.23 1.34 13.58
CA GLY A 658 -18.10 0.65 14.24
C GLY A 658 -18.30 0.46 15.75
N ARG A 659 -19.06 1.35 16.40
CA ARG A 659 -19.34 1.25 17.85
C ARG A 659 -20.68 0.60 18.21
N THR A 660 -21.56 0.37 17.22
CA THR A 660 -22.90 -0.19 17.47
C THR A 660 -23.04 -1.63 17.03
N LEU A 661 -22.37 -2.06 15.94
CA LEU A 661 -22.53 -3.39 15.34
C LEU A 661 -22.17 -4.53 16.28
N ILE A 662 -21.11 -4.38 17.07
CA ILE A 662 -20.57 -5.42 17.94
C ILE A 662 -20.43 -4.96 19.40
N ALA A 663 -21.23 -3.98 19.80
CA ALA A 663 -21.18 -3.45 21.17
C ALA A 663 -21.22 -4.59 22.23
N PRO A 664 -20.40 -4.52 23.31
CA PRO A 664 -19.56 -3.39 23.75
C PRO A 664 -18.20 -3.28 23.04
N ALA A 665 -17.77 -4.25 22.27
CA ALA A 665 -16.56 -4.15 21.45
C ALA A 665 -16.76 -3.07 20.35
N GLN A 666 -15.65 -2.52 19.85
CA GLN A 666 -15.70 -1.44 18.89
C GLN A 666 -14.74 -1.72 17.73
N ILE A 667 -15.23 -1.50 16.50
CA ILE A 667 -14.39 -1.55 15.29
C ILE A 667 -13.87 -0.13 15.02
N PRO A 668 -12.57 0.07 14.82
CA PRO A 668 -12.02 1.36 14.42
C PRO A 668 -12.71 1.94 13.17
N ALA A 669 -13.01 3.25 13.20
CA ALA A 669 -13.74 3.92 12.14
C ALA A 669 -13.04 3.80 10.77
N GLY A 670 -11.69 3.82 10.74
CA GLY A 670 -10.93 3.66 9.51
C GLY A 670 -11.13 2.30 8.84
N LEU A 671 -11.23 1.22 9.61
CA LEU A 671 -11.55 -0.11 9.08
C LEU A 671 -12.97 -0.18 8.52
N MET A 672 -13.93 0.43 9.22
CA MET A 672 -15.32 0.52 8.73
C MET A 672 -15.42 1.31 7.43
N ILE A 673 -14.65 2.40 7.29
CA ILE A 673 -14.57 3.18 6.05
C ILE A 673 -14.02 2.34 4.90
N ALA A 674 -12.98 1.55 5.14
CA ALA A 674 -12.43 0.66 4.10
C ALA A 674 -13.42 -0.43 3.69
N LEU A 675 -14.14 -1.02 4.67
CA LEU A 675 -15.17 -2.03 4.40
C LEU A 675 -16.38 -1.46 3.63
N ILE A 676 -16.74 -0.21 3.84
CA ILE A 676 -17.81 0.49 3.10
C ILE A 676 -17.29 0.96 1.73
N GLY A 677 -16.08 1.48 1.69
CA GLY A 677 -15.47 2.08 0.51
C GLY A 677 -15.16 1.07 -0.60
N ALA A 678 -14.70 -0.13 -0.24
CA ALA A 678 -14.35 -1.14 -1.22
C ALA A 678 -15.54 -1.64 -2.06
N PRO A 679 -16.72 -2.00 -1.50
CA PRO A 679 -17.91 -2.32 -2.29
C PRO A 679 -18.37 -1.17 -3.18
N TYR A 680 -18.29 0.07 -2.68
CA TYR A 680 -18.58 1.26 -3.48
C TYR A 680 -17.66 1.36 -4.70
N PHE A 681 -16.36 1.11 -4.54
CA PHE A 681 -15.39 1.12 -5.63
C PHE A 681 -15.67 0.02 -6.65
N VAL A 682 -15.99 -1.18 -6.19
CA VAL A 682 -16.39 -2.31 -7.05
C VAL A 682 -17.65 -1.97 -7.85
N TRP A 683 -18.65 -1.37 -7.21
CA TRP A 683 -19.86 -0.92 -7.88
C TRP A 683 -19.58 0.14 -8.96
N LEU A 684 -18.71 1.10 -8.64
CA LEU A 684 -18.30 2.15 -9.56
C LEU A 684 -17.62 1.57 -10.82
N LEU A 685 -16.70 0.62 -10.63
CA LEU A 685 -16.00 -0.07 -11.71
C LEU A 685 -16.96 -0.84 -12.62
N ARG A 686 -18.00 -1.46 -12.04
CA ARG A 686 -19.05 -2.14 -12.83
C ARG A 686 -19.87 -1.14 -13.65
N ARG A 687 -20.22 0.00 -13.06
CA ARG A 687 -21.06 1.00 -13.72
C ARG A 687 -20.32 1.79 -14.82
N SER A 688 -19.01 1.91 -14.73
CA SER A 688 -18.18 2.53 -15.79
C SER A 688 -18.09 1.65 -17.07
N ARG A 689 -18.83 0.53 -17.14
CA ARG A 689 -18.96 -0.35 -18.32
C ARG A 689 -19.92 0.20 -19.39
N GLY A 690 -20.69 1.26 -19.12
CA GLY A 690 -21.53 1.99 -20.05
C GLY A 690 -20.80 3.28 -20.53
#